data_0624d0fd6a111f429446c91fec7c8d13
#
_entry.id   0624d0fd6a111f429446c91fec7c8d13
#
_cell.length_a   1.000
_cell.length_b   1.000
_cell.length_c   1.000
_cell.angle_alpha   90.00
_cell.angle_beta   90.00
_cell.angle_gamma   90.00
#
_symmetry.space_group_name_H-M   'P 1'
#
loop_
_entity.id
_entity.type
_entity.pdbx_description
1 polymer ?
#
loop_
_entity_poly.entity_id
_entity_poly.type
_entity_poly.pdbx_seq_one_letter_code
_entity_poly.pdbx_strand_id
1 'polypeptide(L)'
;MFRETCKRKMSALCTCSLALAIVLTLSACGGGNSGNATVTSVMISPTAATADLNTSITLTAVVNLSNTTVTTTTAVTWQVNGIGGGNSQVGTIANSPDDVQEGIYTAPSVAPSTNNGQVMITATAPQVPSSTSNTNIVTSNTAILTVGVGQGLAVTPSTSTVPAGGSVQFSALLNNVVDSNATWAVSSTSGGDVGAINPTTGQYMAPPSPPPGGTITVTATDSTLTPAVTATATATIVYSDLSLSGQFAFSYSGNDQNGFLAVAGSFATDGSGKITSGIEDVDSFTTNGWVQYQIQPNTSTYKVGPDGRGTILLNPGVPGATTLQFALTSNQHAGVIRFDRTFTGSGTIDQQNLNDTSDLSAITGAYVFSGLGADTVFTPLGIAGKFTASGNSTNQTGTGVVDLNDNGATTQAASLNVSYSLDSTAPDTGRGKMTINSAATGQRQFAFYIVDATRLYFVEIDHAGYLQGNMYSGATGTSFSAASLTAGNYAFTSGGNSPAGAFALGGVFASGGNGNITGGVFDNNSAGTVTSDTALATCAYTIDPSSGRILLGLCPTGSNPLQFAAYQTAQASSTAVEPALVMLELDPTAISIGSAYTQKTVTQFAAGSFALLLGGQGVFHDNSAAIQEDVSGQVTLGAPSVSNGNLDINNFNSVFQSDPISSTDSSILAPDSNGRGTATIVVTNPNASYSLAYYLIDANTALLFDSDTSHVLVGTIARQF
;
A
#
# COMPACT_ATOMS: atom_id res chain seq x y z
N MET A 1 1.85 47.91 -25.96
CA MET A 1 1.67 49.13 -25.22
C MET A 1 1.88 48.82 -23.74
N PHE A 2 3.00 49.31 -23.25
CA PHE A 2 3.36 49.55 -21.83
C PHE A 2 3.19 48.38 -20.83
N ARG A 3 4.32 47.78 -20.37
CA ARG A 3 5.20 48.18 -19.22
C ARG A 3 4.52 47.94 -17.87
N GLU A 4 5.01 47.29 -16.93
CA GLU A 4 6.26 47.06 -16.17
C GLU A 4 5.83 46.34 -14.89
N THR A 5 6.49 45.66 -14.07
CA THR A 5 7.89 45.51 -13.68
C THR A 5 8.02 44.33 -12.68
N CYS A 6 9.11 43.70 -12.77
CA CYS A 6 9.71 42.74 -11.83
C CYS A 6 9.75 43.24 -10.38
N LYS A 7 9.42 42.38 -9.37
CA LYS A 7 10.06 42.41 -8.05
C LYS A 7 10.26 41.03 -7.46
N ARG A 8 11.49 40.60 -7.52
CA ARG A 8 12.07 39.54 -6.67
C ARG A 8 11.86 39.89 -5.19
N LYS A 9 11.49 38.92 -4.36
CA LYS A 9 11.79 38.92 -2.94
C LYS A 9 12.53 37.66 -2.56
N MET A 10 13.82 37.81 -2.43
CA MET A 10 14.67 36.93 -1.60
C MET A 10 14.29 37.16 -0.15
N SER A 11 13.90 36.10 0.55
CA SER A 11 13.76 36.11 1.99
C SER A 11 15.05 35.54 2.58
N ALA A 12 15.90 36.43 3.09
CA ALA A 12 17.02 36.07 3.96
C ALA A 12 16.52 36.00 5.40
N LEU A 13 16.67 34.85 6.05
CA LEU A 13 16.53 34.76 7.50
C LEU A 13 17.70 35.51 8.16
N CYS A 14 17.38 36.62 8.78
CA CYS A 14 18.29 37.37 9.63
C CYS A 14 18.07 36.93 11.09
N THR A 15 18.99 36.19 11.65
CA THR A 15 19.09 35.95 13.11
C THR A 15 19.52 37.25 13.77
N CYS A 16 18.62 37.85 14.52
CA CYS A 16 18.85 39.10 15.25
C CYS A 16 19.61 38.78 16.54
N SER A 17 20.91 39.03 16.56
CA SER A 17 21.68 39.12 17.80
C SER A 17 21.45 40.51 18.43
N LEU A 18 20.74 40.54 19.55
CA LEU A 18 20.48 41.75 20.30
C LEU A 18 21.76 42.16 21.06
N ALA A 19 22.58 43.01 20.46
CA ALA A 19 23.64 43.70 21.15
C ALA A 19 23.03 44.95 21.85
N LEU A 20 22.95 44.88 23.17
CA LEU A 20 22.55 46.04 24.02
C LEU A 20 23.73 46.98 24.13
N ALA A 21 23.82 48.00 23.28
CA ALA A 21 24.76 49.10 23.44
C ALA A 21 24.19 50.09 24.42
N ILE A 22 24.72 50.12 25.64
CA ILE A 22 24.47 51.22 26.60
C ILE A 22 25.44 52.35 26.28
N VAL A 23 24.96 53.39 25.64
CA VAL A 23 25.70 54.68 25.52
C VAL A 23 25.45 55.47 26.76
N LEU A 24 26.43 55.57 27.63
CA LEU A 24 26.48 56.52 28.74
C LEU A 24 27.26 57.75 28.26
N THR A 25 26.57 58.84 27.98
CA THR A 25 27.20 60.17 27.86
C THR A 25 27.38 60.75 29.23
N LEU A 26 28.63 60.86 29.70
CA LEU A 26 29.00 61.64 30.85
C LEU A 26 29.93 62.77 30.41
N SER A 27 29.40 63.97 30.45
CA SER A 27 30.22 65.17 30.43
C SER A 27 30.81 65.41 31.82
N ALA A 28 32.12 65.31 31.94
CA ALA A 28 32.77 65.71 33.14
C ALA A 28 33.90 66.69 32.82
N CYS A 29 33.79 67.87 33.44
CA CYS A 29 34.85 68.86 33.52
C CYS A 29 35.57 68.70 34.90
N GLY A 30 36.84 68.70 34.87
CA GLY A 30 37.58 69.07 36.07
C GLY A 30 38.71 68.20 36.52
N GLY A 31 39.96 68.66 36.31
CA GLY A 31 41.08 68.72 37.29
C GLY A 31 41.91 67.45 37.59
N GLY A 32 43.12 67.46 37.11
CA GLY A 32 44.23 66.61 37.28
C GLY A 32 44.41 65.74 38.51
N ASN A 33 44.77 64.49 38.23
CA ASN A 33 45.83 63.77 38.91
C ASN A 33 46.27 62.61 37.99
N SER A 34 47.54 62.57 37.57
CA SER A 34 48.09 61.49 36.75
C SER A 34 48.37 60.27 37.62
N GLY A 35 47.34 59.67 38.15
CA GLY A 35 47.41 58.31 38.70
C GLY A 35 47.44 57.28 37.59
N ASN A 36 48.43 56.40 37.61
CA ASN A 36 48.46 55.26 36.66
C ASN A 36 47.12 54.50 36.72
N ALA A 37 46.46 54.38 35.62
CA ALA A 37 45.27 53.54 35.52
C ALA A 37 45.62 52.07 35.88
N THR A 38 44.82 51.48 36.75
CA THR A 38 44.99 50.04 37.12
C THR A 38 43.87 49.25 36.59
N VAL A 39 44.14 48.01 36.12
CA VAL A 39 43.10 47.04 35.69
C VAL A 39 42.34 46.61 36.95
N THR A 40 41.04 46.81 36.91
CA THR A 40 40.13 46.46 38.01
C THR A 40 39.42 45.11 37.77
N SER A 41 39.14 44.76 36.51
CA SER A 41 38.65 43.46 36.17
C SER A 41 38.91 43.14 34.69
N VAL A 42 38.95 41.84 34.38
CA VAL A 42 38.94 41.29 33.04
C VAL A 42 37.70 40.37 32.93
N MET A 43 36.91 40.48 31.88
CA MET A 43 35.73 39.66 31.66
C MET A 43 35.76 39.08 30.28
N ILE A 44 35.55 37.74 30.14
CA ILE A 44 35.49 37.04 28.88
C ILE A 44 34.03 36.82 28.45
N SER A 45 33.79 37.06 27.19
CA SER A 45 32.51 36.76 26.53
C SER A 45 32.77 36.08 25.17
N PRO A 46 31.98 35.04 24.82
CA PRO A 46 30.97 34.37 25.62
C PRO A 46 31.58 33.54 26.77
N THR A 47 30.82 33.35 27.86
CA THR A 47 31.26 32.52 29.01
C THR A 47 31.04 31.03 28.79
N ALA A 48 30.31 30.64 27.75
CA ALA A 48 30.16 29.27 27.29
C ALA A 48 29.95 29.25 25.79
N ALA A 49 30.55 28.26 25.09
CA ALA A 49 30.40 28.02 23.67
C ALA A 49 30.72 26.56 23.33
N THR A 50 30.39 26.14 22.13
CA THR A 50 30.78 24.84 21.57
C THR A 50 31.73 25.06 20.40
N ALA A 51 32.75 24.20 20.25
CA ALA A 51 33.70 24.23 19.16
C ALA A 51 33.78 22.87 18.51
N ASP A 52 33.55 22.79 17.22
CA ASP A 52 33.84 21.58 16.47
C ASP A 52 35.34 21.38 16.32
N LEU A 53 35.78 20.12 16.17
CA LEU A 53 37.19 19.80 15.96
C LEU A 53 37.76 20.57 14.78
N ASN A 54 39.02 21.08 14.95
CA ASN A 54 39.72 21.89 13.94
C ASN A 54 39.01 23.20 13.52
N THR A 55 38.00 23.66 14.26
CA THR A 55 37.35 24.97 14.03
C THR A 55 37.85 26.01 15.00
N SER A 56 37.63 27.28 14.66
CA SER A 56 38.02 28.40 15.52
C SER A 56 36.81 29.16 16.06
N ILE A 57 36.92 29.61 17.31
CA ILE A 57 35.94 30.47 17.97
C ILE A 57 36.62 31.71 18.47
N THR A 58 35.98 32.85 18.30
CA THR A 58 36.45 34.14 18.83
C THR A 58 35.87 34.39 20.21
N LEU A 59 36.73 34.80 21.14
CA LEU A 59 36.42 35.22 22.51
C LEU A 59 36.91 36.65 22.70
N THR A 60 36.14 37.50 23.35
CA THR A 60 36.52 38.88 23.63
C THR A 60 36.77 39.05 25.13
N ALA A 61 37.87 39.65 25.49
CA ALA A 61 38.21 40.02 26.89
C ALA A 61 37.99 41.52 27.07
N VAL A 62 37.03 41.89 27.88
CA VAL A 62 36.79 43.27 28.25
C VAL A 62 37.64 43.60 29.49
N VAL A 63 38.62 44.53 29.34
CA VAL A 63 39.49 44.99 30.43
C VAL A 63 38.96 46.31 30.98
N ASN A 64 38.53 46.32 32.24
CA ASN A 64 38.04 47.51 32.91
C ASN A 64 39.22 48.18 33.73
N LEU A 65 39.32 49.45 33.54
CA LEU A 65 40.36 50.28 34.23
C LEU A 65 39.74 51.13 35.33
N SER A 66 40.54 51.42 36.38
CA SER A 66 40.15 52.31 37.50
C SER A 66 39.94 53.78 37.07
N ASN A 67 40.51 54.18 35.94
CA ASN A 67 40.38 55.52 35.36
C ASN A 67 39.97 55.36 33.87
N THR A 68 38.78 55.89 33.53
CA THR A 68 38.16 55.77 32.18
C THR A 68 38.71 56.80 31.20
N THR A 69 39.57 57.68 31.58
CA THR A 69 40.22 58.68 30.71
C THR A 69 41.45 58.18 29.94
N VAL A 70 41.88 56.94 30.20
CA VAL A 70 43.02 56.31 29.49
C VAL A 70 42.51 55.47 28.35
N THR A 71 42.83 55.86 27.12
CA THR A 71 42.42 55.18 25.88
C THR A 71 43.45 54.14 25.39
N THR A 72 44.25 53.56 26.24
CA THR A 72 45.22 52.50 25.84
C THR A 72 44.52 51.13 25.91
N THR A 73 44.42 50.42 24.80
CA THR A 73 44.04 49.01 24.75
C THR A 73 45.06 48.17 25.49
N THR A 74 44.66 47.55 26.61
CA THR A 74 45.48 46.65 27.37
C THR A 74 45.46 45.27 26.79
N ALA A 75 46.61 44.79 26.32
CA ALA A 75 46.77 43.44 25.81
C ALA A 75 46.49 42.39 26.88
N VAL A 76 45.81 41.31 26.52
CA VAL A 76 45.58 40.17 27.40
C VAL A 76 46.45 38.98 26.99
N THR A 77 46.74 38.11 27.93
CA THR A 77 47.37 36.82 27.70
C THR A 77 46.36 35.72 27.98
N TRP A 78 46.14 34.89 26.98
CA TRP A 78 45.16 33.84 27.04
C TRP A 78 45.74 32.52 27.51
N GLN A 79 44.93 31.72 28.22
CA GLN A 79 45.28 30.38 28.68
C GLN A 79 44.13 29.41 28.39
N VAL A 80 44.48 28.17 28.03
CA VAL A 80 43.55 27.05 27.89
C VAL A 80 43.91 26.01 28.93
N ASN A 81 43.01 25.69 29.84
CA ASN A 81 43.25 24.79 31.00
C ASN A 81 44.49 25.18 31.82
N GLY A 82 44.76 26.50 31.97
CA GLY A 82 45.92 27.03 32.66
C GLY A 82 47.24 26.99 31.87
N ILE A 83 47.21 26.52 30.61
CA ILE A 83 48.39 26.50 29.72
C ILE A 83 48.38 27.77 28.87
N GLY A 84 49.41 28.55 28.93
CA GLY A 84 49.57 29.79 28.14
C GLY A 84 49.51 29.48 26.64
N GLY A 85 48.57 30.07 25.92
CA GLY A 85 48.33 29.81 24.50
C GLY A 85 47.76 28.43 24.16
N GLY A 86 47.56 27.53 25.15
CA GLY A 86 47.10 26.17 24.92
C GLY A 86 48.13 25.23 24.29
N ASN A 87 47.71 24.08 23.79
CA ASN A 87 48.51 23.08 23.06
C ASN A 87 47.65 22.19 22.15
N SER A 88 48.28 21.23 21.45
CA SER A 88 47.59 20.30 20.52
C SER A 88 46.57 19.36 21.19
N GLN A 89 46.61 19.19 22.53
CA GLN A 89 45.69 18.31 23.26
C GLN A 89 44.42 19.03 23.73
N VAL A 90 44.54 20.33 24.05
CA VAL A 90 43.41 21.13 24.57
C VAL A 90 42.97 22.24 23.60
N GLY A 91 43.57 22.33 22.45
CA GLY A 91 43.44 23.43 21.50
C GLY A 91 44.39 24.58 21.80
N THR A 92 44.50 25.53 20.91
CA THR A 92 45.37 26.70 20.99
C THR A 92 44.53 27.97 20.94
N ILE A 93 45.03 29.02 21.66
CA ILE A 93 44.43 30.35 21.61
C ILE A 93 45.52 31.41 21.41
N ALA A 94 45.28 32.33 20.50
CA ALA A 94 46.16 33.44 20.22
C ALA A 94 45.36 34.74 20.14
N ASN A 95 45.98 35.90 20.37
CA ASN A 95 45.36 37.18 20.13
C ASN A 95 45.01 37.34 18.65
N SER A 96 43.88 37.94 18.38
CA SER A 96 43.51 38.36 17.02
C SER A 96 44.55 39.36 16.49
N PRO A 97 44.92 39.31 15.22
CA PRO A 97 45.80 40.31 14.62
C PRO A 97 45.24 41.74 14.69
N ASP A 98 43.94 41.87 14.76
CA ASP A 98 43.22 43.15 14.68
C ASP A 98 42.86 43.72 16.07
N ASP A 99 42.82 42.88 17.12
CA ASP A 99 42.46 43.30 18.48
C ASP A 99 43.20 42.46 19.53
N VAL A 100 44.00 43.09 20.37
CA VAL A 100 44.78 42.48 21.45
C VAL A 100 43.91 42.03 22.65
N GLN A 101 42.61 42.31 22.62
CA GLN A 101 41.63 41.86 23.60
C GLN A 101 40.72 40.75 23.03
N GLU A 102 40.90 40.41 21.77
CA GLU A 102 40.20 39.32 21.12
C GLU A 102 41.12 38.09 21.03
N GLY A 103 40.63 36.94 21.45
CA GLY A 103 41.35 35.65 21.39
C GLY A 103 40.66 34.70 20.39
N ILE A 104 41.42 34.19 19.43
CA ILE A 104 40.96 33.17 18.51
C ILE A 104 41.40 31.82 19.07
N TYR A 105 40.44 31.09 19.63
CA TYR A 105 40.64 29.70 20.04
C TYR A 105 40.45 28.77 18.89
N THR A 106 41.41 27.89 18.64
CA THR A 106 41.32 26.82 17.64
C THR A 106 41.25 25.46 18.32
N ALA A 107 40.16 24.73 18.10
CA ALA A 107 39.95 23.43 18.71
C ALA A 107 40.95 22.39 18.17
N PRO A 108 41.37 21.40 19.01
CA PRO A 108 42.27 20.35 18.58
C PRO A 108 41.60 19.40 17.58
N SER A 109 42.41 18.57 16.91
CA SER A 109 41.91 17.56 15.98
C SER A 109 41.26 16.34 16.64
N VAL A 110 41.44 16.18 17.96
CA VAL A 110 40.83 15.13 18.80
C VAL A 110 40.26 15.80 20.04
N ALA A 111 39.04 15.41 20.42
CA ALA A 111 38.39 15.96 21.61
C ALA A 111 39.26 15.75 22.87
N PRO A 112 39.39 16.77 23.74
CA PRO A 112 40.16 16.62 24.99
C PRO A 112 39.59 15.47 25.82
N SER A 113 40.46 14.55 26.28
CA SER A 113 40.08 13.39 27.09
C SER A 113 39.72 13.74 28.53
N THR A 114 39.99 14.95 28.97
CA THR A 114 39.69 15.45 30.30
C THR A 114 38.43 16.30 30.32
N ASN A 115 37.66 16.26 31.42
CA ASN A 115 36.47 17.05 31.66
C ASN A 115 35.36 16.87 30.55
N ASN A 116 35.17 15.67 30.01
CA ASN A 116 34.18 15.38 28.98
C ASN A 116 34.26 16.31 27.76
N GLY A 117 35.48 16.57 27.27
CA GLY A 117 35.68 17.46 26.12
C GLY A 117 35.62 18.97 26.47
N GLN A 118 35.48 19.32 27.73
CA GLN A 118 35.43 20.73 28.11
C GLN A 118 36.83 21.30 28.34
N VAL A 119 37.03 22.48 27.82
CA VAL A 119 38.23 23.28 28.09
C VAL A 119 37.84 24.58 28.78
N MET A 120 38.69 25.02 29.72
CA MET A 120 38.53 26.26 30.47
C MET A 120 39.45 27.30 29.88
N ILE A 121 38.89 28.42 29.40
CA ILE A 121 39.68 29.55 28.88
C ILE A 121 39.65 30.70 29.88
N THR A 122 40.82 31.23 30.15
CA THR A 122 41.02 32.44 30.99
C THR A 122 41.90 33.44 30.25
N ALA A 123 41.70 34.72 30.53
CA ALA A 123 42.55 35.80 30.08
C ALA A 123 43.13 36.54 31.27
N THR A 124 44.37 36.96 31.18
CA THR A 124 45.03 37.72 32.18
C THR A 124 45.60 39.07 31.66
N ALA A 125 45.51 40.12 32.43
CA ALA A 125 46.09 41.42 32.11
C ALA A 125 47.00 41.90 33.25
N PRO A 126 48.12 42.61 32.99
CA PRO A 126 48.91 43.20 34.01
C PRO A 126 48.14 44.25 34.79
N GLN A 127 48.23 44.26 36.13
CA GLN A 127 47.46 45.17 36.97
C GLN A 127 47.75 46.64 36.65
N VAL A 128 48.96 46.95 36.23
CA VAL A 128 49.35 48.28 35.75
C VAL A 128 49.85 48.20 34.32
N PRO A 129 49.01 48.57 33.31
CA PRO A 129 49.31 48.35 31.89
C PRO A 129 50.61 49.04 31.40
N SER A 130 51.04 50.10 32.03
CA SER A 130 52.22 50.86 31.65
C SER A 130 53.54 50.44 32.38
N SER A 131 53.49 49.42 33.25
CA SER A 131 54.63 48.97 34.03
C SER A 131 55.20 47.66 33.52
N THR A 132 56.48 47.67 33.07
CA THR A 132 57.20 46.45 32.65
C THR A 132 57.74 45.63 33.82
N SER A 133 57.63 46.15 35.06
CA SER A 133 58.15 45.52 36.28
C SER A 133 57.05 45.04 37.25
N ASN A 134 55.78 45.19 36.90
CA ASN A 134 54.67 44.77 37.74
C ASN A 134 54.34 43.31 37.51
N THR A 135 54.53 42.46 38.50
CA THR A 135 54.23 40.99 38.43
C THR A 135 52.79 40.65 38.82
N ASN A 136 51.98 41.64 39.26
CA ASN A 136 50.62 41.41 39.63
C ASN A 136 49.74 41.36 38.34
N ILE A 137 48.95 40.31 38.25
CA ILE A 137 48.02 40.08 37.13
C ILE A 137 46.55 40.05 37.62
N VAL A 138 45.62 40.52 36.79
CA VAL A 138 44.18 40.37 36.99
C VAL A 138 43.72 39.32 36.07
N THR A 139 43.11 38.26 36.64
CA THR A 139 42.56 37.13 35.87
C THR A 139 41.07 37.29 35.62
N SER A 140 40.62 36.92 34.46
CA SER A 140 39.20 36.95 34.05
C SER A 140 38.36 35.93 34.80
N ASN A 141 37.03 36.01 34.59
CA ASN A 141 36.15 34.86 34.72
C ASN A 141 36.59 33.74 33.77
N THR A 142 36.14 32.52 34.03
CA THR A 142 36.41 31.36 33.15
C THR A 142 35.30 31.25 32.08
N ALA A 143 35.72 31.11 30.84
CA ALA A 143 34.83 30.65 29.77
C ALA A 143 34.99 29.14 29.62
N ILE A 144 33.88 28.40 29.54
CA ILE A 144 33.86 26.95 29.36
C ILE A 144 33.45 26.66 27.91
N LEU A 145 34.40 26.11 27.16
CA LEU A 145 34.11 25.63 25.80
C LEU A 145 34.01 24.13 25.81
N THR A 146 32.95 23.61 25.20
CA THR A 146 32.80 22.17 24.96
C THR A 146 33.33 21.86 23.57
N VAL A 147 34.41 21.07 23.48
CA VAL A 147 35.13 20.77 22.25
C VAL A 147 34.78 19.36 21.81
N GLY A 148 34.48 19.20 20.52
CA GLY A 148 34.13 17.90 19.96
C GLY A 148 32.72 17.48 20.27
N VAL A 149 31.82 18.40 20.64
CA VAL A 149 30.39 18.16 20.70
C VAL A 149 29.84 18.27 19.31
N GLY A 150 29.48 17.15 18.78
CA GLY A 150 29.03 16.99 17.43
C GLY A 150 29.93 16.04 16.65
N GLN A 151 30.22 14.85 17.23
CA GLN A 151 30.51 13.72 16.36
C GLN A 151 29.20 13.44 15.61
N GLY A 152 28.94 14.27 14.60
CA GLY A 152 27.75 14.20 13.77
C GLY A 152 27.85 13.00 12.87
N LEU A 153 27.33 11.84 13.34
CA LEU A 153 27.05 10.76 12.43
C LEU A 153 25.91 11.23 11.53
N ALA A 154 26.06 11.03 10.24
CA ALA A 154 25.02 11.28 9.24
C ALA A 154 24.90 10.08 8.32
N VAL A 155 23.71 9.86 7.76
CA VAL A 155 23.48 8.84 6.71
C VAL A 155 23.29 9.53 5.38
N THR A 156 23.97 9.04 4.37
CA THR A 156 23.82 9.52 2.99
C THR A 156 23.47 8.36 2.05
N PRO A 157 22.46 8.51 1.19
CA PRO A 157 21.52 9.64 1.13
C PRO A 157 20.63 9.69 2.39
N SER A 158 20.21 10.88 2.83
CA SER A 158 19.30 11.06 3.97
C SER A 158 17.86 10.66 3.64
N THR A 159 17.51 10.70 2.35
CA THR A 159 16.25 10.20 1.79
C THR A 159 16.52 9.48 0.49
N SER A 160 15.78 8.41 0.23
CA SER A 160 15.87 7.66 -1.03
C SER A 160 14.51 7.12 -1.43
N THR A 161 14.21 7.11 -2.73
CA THR A 161 13.08 6.34 -3.28
C THR A 161 13.63 5.07 -3.89
N VAL A 162 13.14 3.92 -3.42
CA VAL A 162 13.65 2.60 -3.81
C VAL A 162 12.50 1.80 -4.43
N PRO A 163 12.65 1.28 -5.65
CA PRO A 163 11.68 0.35 -6.21
C PRO A 163 11.54 -0.89 -5.33
N ALA A 164 10.34 -1.40 -5.15
CA ALA A 164 10.11 -2.69 -4.49
C ALA A 164 10.93 -3.79 -5.19
N GLY A 165 11.62 -4.61 -4.41
CA GLY A 165 12.62 -5.58 -4.91
C GLY A 165 13.96 -4.98 -5.35
N GLY A 166 14.08 -3.66 -5.41
CA GLY A 166 15.32 -2.96 -5.78
C GLY A 166 16.28 -2.78 -4.60
N SER A 167 17.43 -2.18 -4.86
CA SER A 167 18.44 -1.94 -3.84
C SER A 167 19.03 -0.52 -3.88
N VAL A 168 19.52 -0.06 -2.73
CA VAL A 168 20.23 1.22 -2.59
C VAL A 168 21.37 1.07 -1.60
N GLN A 169 22.48 1.77 -1.85
CA GLN A 169 23.63 1.84 -0.94
C GLN A 169 23.49 3.06 -0.02
N PHE A 170 23.47 2.84 1.29
CA PHE A 170 23.63 3.88 2.31
C PHE A 170 25.07 3.90 2.82
N SER A 171 25.56 5.07 3.17
CA SER A 171 26.89 5.28 3.77
C SER A 171 26.76 6.13 5.03
N ALA A 172 27.44 5.72 6.09
CA ALA A 172 27.55 6.49 7.31
C ALA A 172 28.73 7.46 7.20
N LEU A 173 28.53 8.70 7.57
CA LEU A 173 29.56 9.74 7.59
C LEU A 173 29.72 10.28 9.00
N LEU A 174 30.88 10.07 9.59
CA LEU A 174 31.26 10.70 10.85
C LEU A 174 32.08 11.96 10.53
N ASN A 175 31.54 13.12 10.85
CA ASN A 175 32.20 14.42 10.51
C ASN A 175 32.53 14.54 9.00
N ASN A 176 31.59 14.12 8.12
CA ASN A 176 31.73 14.11 6.65
C ASN A 176 32.80 13.13 6.09
N VAL A 177 33.33 12.22 6.91
CA VAL A 177 34.22 11.13 6.47
C VAL A 177 33.49 9.80 6.60
N VAL A 178 33.66 8.90 5.63
CA VAL A 178 33.02 7.58 5.68
C VAL A 178 33.42 6.84 6.97
N ASP A 179 32.40 6.43 7.72
CA ASP A 179 32.57 5.66 8.94
C ASP A 179 32.37 4.18 8.66
N SER A 180 33.49 3.42 8.71
CA SER A 180 33.47 1.97 8.51
C SER A 180 33.09 1.17 9.76
N ASN A 181 32.95 1.82 10.93
CA ASN A 181 32.57 1.17 12.18
C ASN A 181 31.06 1.17 12.40
N ALA A 182 30.34 1.93 11.59
CA ALA A 182 28.88 1.99 11.68
C ALA A 182 28.24 0.64 11.35
N THR A 183 27.31 0.23 12.19
CA THR A 183 26.42 -0.93 11.97
C THR A 183 25.05 -0.46 11.54
N TRP A 184 24.34 -1.29 10.76
CA TRP A 184 23.11 -0.89 10.09
C TRP A 184 21.90 -1.73 10.53
N ALA A 185 20.76 -1.07 10.65
CA ALA A 185 19.47 -1.70 10.89
C ALA A 185 18.36 -0.98 10.10
N VAL A 186 17.25 -1.68 9.83
CA VAL A 186 16.04 -1.13 9.22
C VAL A 186 14.83 -1.42 10.08
N SER A 187 13.88 -0.51 10.08
CA SER A 187 12.63 -0.65 10.83
C SER A 187 11.49 0.12 10.15
N SER A 188 10.24 -0.26 10.49
CA SER A 188 9.03 0.49 10.12
C SER A 188 8.16 0.69 11.36
N THR A 189 7.54 1.85 11.49
CA THR A 189 6.56 2.13 12.54
C THR A 189 5.17 1.56 12.20
N SER A 190 4.94 1.27 10.93
CA SER A 190 3.64 0.78 10.42
C SER A 190 3.58 -0.74 10.29
N GLY A 191 4.67 -1.45 10.64
CA GLY A 191 4.79 -2.90 10.48
C GLY A 191 5.06 -3.31 9.02
N GLY A 192 4.84 -4.60 8.71
CA GLY A 192 5.08 -5.20 7.40
C GLY A 192 6.53 -5.62 7.18
N ASP A 193 6.82 -6.14 5.97
CA ASP A 193 8.17 -6.48 5.55
C ASP A 193 8.97 -5.20 5.27
N VAL A 194 10.08 -5.05 5.93
CA VAL A 194 10.96 -3.88 5.79
C VAL A 194 12.15 -4.14 4.85
N GLY A 195 12.22 -5.32 4.23
CA GLY A 195 13.39 -5.73 3.46
C GLY A 195 14.59 -6.05 4.34
N ALA A 196 15.77 -6.03 3.75
CA ALA A 196 17.01 -6.38 4.43
C ALA A 196 18.11 -5.35 4.19
N ILE A 197 18.90 -5.04 5.23
CA ILE A 197 20.12 -4.25 5.09
C ILE A 197 21.33 -5.07 5.51
N ASN A 198 22.41 -4.98 4.75
CA ASN A 198 23.66 -5.58 5.16
C ASN A 198 24.21 -4.82 6.37
N PRO A 199 24.39 -5.47 7.54
CA PRO A 199 24.70 -4.78 8.79
C PRO A 199 26.10 -4.12 8.81
N THR A 200 26.98 -4.49 7.88
CA THR A 200 28.35 -3.97 7.78
C THR A 200 28.53 -3.00 6.61
N THR A 201 27.87 -3.23 5.49
CA THR A 201 28.11 -2.43 4.28
C THR A 201 27.07 -1.33 4.07
N GLY A 202 25.90 -1.42 4.72
CA GLY A 202 24.79 -0.48 4.50
C GLY A 202 24.07 -0.66 3.16
N GLN A 203 24.31 -1.78 2.44
CA GLN A 203 23.54 -2.08 1.25
C GLN A 203 22.15 -2.56 1.67
N TYR A 204 21.14 -1.81 1.30
CA TYR A 204 19.73 -2.11 1.54
C TYR A 204 19.10 -2.75 0.31
N MET A 205 18.27 -3.77 0.53
CA MET A 205 17.38 -4.40 -0.45
C MET A 205 15.95 -4.24 0.01
N ALA A 206 15.12 -3.61 -0.82
CA ALA A 206 13.71 -3.37 -0.53
C ALA A 206 12.90 -4.68 -0.61
N PRO A 207 11.79 -4.78 0.16
CA PRO A 207 10.87 -5.90 0.04
C PRO A 207 10.18 -5.91 -1.33
N PRO A 208 9.58 -7.05 -1.76
CA PRO A 208 8.93 -7.17 -3.07
C PRO A 208 7.66 -6.33 -3.21
N SER A 209 7.06 -5.91 -2.09
CA SER A 209 5.97 -4.94 -2.04
C SER A 209 6.30 -3.81 -1.07
N PRO A 210 5.76 -2.59 -1.25
CA PRO A 210 5.93 -1.53 -0.27
C PRO A 210 5.34 -1.91 1.10
N PRO A 211 6.02 -1.63 2.22
CA PRO A 211 5.43 -1.84 3.55
C PRO A 211 4.25 -0.87 3.77
N PRO A 212 3.35 -1.14 4.72
CA PRO A 212 2.29 -0.22 5.08
C PRO A 212 2.83 1.19 5.35
N GLY A 213 2.28 2.19 4.65
CA GLY A 213 2.76 3.57 4.69
C GLY A 213 3.96 3.86 3.77
N GLY A 214 4.47 2.86 3.05
CA GLY A 214 5.49 3.01 2.00
C GLY A 214 6.87 3.46 2.47
N THR A 215 7.12 3.62 3.78
CA THR A 215 8.38 4.17 4.28
C THR A 215 9.03 3.28 5.33
N ILE A 216 10.36 3.23 5.29
CA ILE A 216 11.20 2.59 6.30
C ILE A 216 12.25 3.57 6.84
N THR A 217 12.67 3.34 8.05
CA THR A 217 13.79 4.03 8.68
C THR A 217 15.04 3.16 8.60
N VAL A 218 16.10 3.71 8.00
CA VAL A 218 17.43 3.13 7.99
C VAL A 218 18.23 3.79 9.11
N THR A 219 18.83 3.00 9.99
CA THR A 219 19.60 3.48 11.14
C THR A 219 21.04 3.01 11.03
N ALA A 220 21.97 3.95 11.11
CA ALA A 220 23.40 3.70 11.31
C ALA A 220 23.75 3.94 12.78
N THR A 221 24.57 3.08 13.38
CA THR A 221 25.02 3.20 14.77
C THR A 221 26.51 2.93 14.84
N ASP A 222 27.28 3.90 15.32
CA ASP A 222 28.68 3.69 15.75
C ASP A 222 28.72 3.49 17.24
N SER A 223 28.94 2.25 17.68
CA SER A 223 29.09 1.85 19.09
C SER A 223 30.55 1.90 19.60
N THR A 224 31.49 2.21 18.73
CA THR A 224 32.91 2.42 19.15
C THR A 224 33.05 3.75 19.86
N LEU A 225 32.14 4.67 19.68
CA LEU A 225 32.07 5.96 20.35
C LEU A 225 31.39 5.83 21.73
N THR A 226 31.75 6.69 22.65
CA THR A 226 31.17 6.73 23.99
C THR A 226 30.68 8.14 24.33
N PRO A 227 29.35 8.37 24.42
CA PRO A 227 28.26 7.43 24.15
C PRO A 227 28.18 7.03 22.67
N ALA A 228 27.57 5.87 22.37
CA ALA A 228 27.30 5.46 21.01
C ALA A 228 26.45 6.51 20.26
N VAL A 229 26.77 6.75 19.02
CA VAL A 229 26.09 7.76 18.20
C VAL A 229 25.26 7.07 17.12
N THR A 230 24.04 7.55 16.89
CA THR A 230 23.13 7.03 15.86
C THR A 230 22.74 8.12 14.89
N ALA A 231 22.49 7.73 13.63
CA ALA A 231 21.91 8.59 12.61
C ALA A 231 20.89 7.79 11.79
N THR A 232 19.90 8.48 11.24
CA THR A 232 18.84 7.85 10.47
C THR A 232 18.68 8.47 9.08
N ALA A 233 18.19 7.64 8.15
CA ALA A 233 17.71 8.06 6.84
C ALA A 233 16.32 7.44 6.60
N THR A 234 15.58 7.98 5.65
CA THR A 234 14.27 7.46 5.24
C THR A 234 14.38 6.89 3.84
N ALA A 235 13.92 5.64 3.65
CA ALA A 235 13.68 5.10 2.31
C ALA A 235 12.17 4.99 2.07
N THR A 236 11.71 5.54 0.93
CA THR A 236 10.35 5.38 0.43
C THR A 236 10.34 4.26 -0.58
N ILE A 237 9.60 3.20 -0.28
CA ILE A 237 9.47 2.04 -1.17
C ILE A 237 8.24 2.27 -2.05
N VAL A 238 8.40 2.09 -3.35
CA VAL A 238 7.34 2.30 -4.35
C VAL A 238 7.21 1.08 -5.25
N TYR A 239 6.03 0.83 -5.77
CA TYR A 239 5.84 -0.20 -6.80
C TYR A 239 6.65 0.13 -8.06
N SER A 240 6.96 -0.90 -8.83
CA SER A 240 7.68 -0.81 -10.11
C SER A 240 7.42 -2.05 -10.95
N ASP A 241 7.98 -2.11 -12.16
CA ASP A 241 7.87 -3.28 -13.02
C ASP A 241 8.38 -4.57 -12.34
N LEU A 242 9.33 -4.46 -11.39
CA LEU A 242 9.78 -5.58 -10.55
C LEU A 242 8.69 -6.15 -9.64
N SER A 243 7.69 -5.35 -9.28
CA SER A 243 6.57 -5.80 -8.43
C SER A 243 5.63 -6.77 -9.15
N LEU A 244 5.67 -6.81 -10.48
CA LEU A 244 4.94 -7.79 -11.29
C LEU A 244 5.95 -8.68 -12.02
N SER A 245 6.77 -9.41 -11.27
CA SER A 245 7.80 -10.33 -11.79
C SER A 245 7.47 -11.77 -11.44
N GLY A 246 7.45 -12.65 -12.44
CA GLY A 246 7.14 -14.07 -12.29
C GLY A 246 6.04 -14.54 -13.23
N GLN A 247 5.32 -15.57 -12.82
CA GLN A 247 4.21 -16.12 -13.57
C GLN A 247 2.90 -15.83 -12.86
N PHE A 248 1.89 -15.44 -13.64
CA PHE A 248 0.58 -15.02 -13.14
C PHE A 248 -0.55 -15.70 -13.91
N ALA A 249 -1.57 -16.12 -13.18
CA ALA A 249 -2.88 -16.43 -13.76
C ALA A 249 -3.77 -15.19 -13.66
N PHE A 250 -4.66 -15.02 -14.62
CA PHE A 250 -5.65 -13.95 -14.63
C PHE A 250 -6.99 -14.46 -15.10
N SER A 251 -8.04 -13.79 -14.64
CA SER A 251 -9.39 -14.08 -15.09
C SER A 251 -10.23 -12.82 -14.94
N TYR A 252 -11.06 -12.54 -15.93
CA TYR A 252 -12.05 -11.48 -15.88
C TYR A 252 -13.27 -11.82 -16.73
N SER A 253 -14.41 -11.24 -16.39
CA SER A 253 -15.64 -11.32 -17.17
C SER A 253 -16.28 -9.93 -17.28
N GLY A 254 -17.10 -9.78 -18.30
CA GLY A 254 -17.81 -8.55 -18.58
C GLY A 254 -18.61 -8.66 -19.89
N ASN A 255 -18.61 -7.60 -20.66
CA ASN A 255 -19.33 -7.54 -21.92
C ASN A 255 -18.45 -7.07 -23.09
N ASP A 256 -18.72 -7.60 -24.25
CA ASP A 256 -18.33 -7.01 -25.53
C ASP A 256 -19.58 -6.38 -26.21
N GLN A 257 -19.40 -5.85 -27.43
CA GLN A 257 -20.49 -5.19 -28.17
C GLN A 257 -21.68 -6.09 -28.50
N ASN A 258 -21.54 -7.41 -28.36
CA ASN A 258 -22.58 -8.40 -28.68
C ASN A 258 -23.15 -9.09 -27.42
N GLY A 259 -22.50 -8.93 -26.26
CA GLY A 259 -22.95 -9.50 -25.01
C GLY A 259 -21.81 -9.98 -24.12
N PHE A 260 -21.97 -11.12 -23.49
CA PHE A 260 -21.06 -11.62 -22.45
C PHE A 260 -19.68 -11.98 -22.99
N LEU A 261 -18.67 -11.64 -22.20
CA LEU A 261 -17.27 -11.94 -22.41
C LEU A 261 -16.69 -12.63 -21.18
N ALA A 262 -16.04 -13.77 -21.36
CA ALA A 262 -15.34 -14.52 -20.35
C ALA A 262 -13.90 -14.77 -20.78
N VAL A 263 -12.94 -14.54 -19.89
CA VAL A 263 -11.52 -14.73 -20.16
C VAL A 263 -10.82 -15.35 -18.97
N ALA A 264 -9.95 -16.32 -19.23
CA ALA A 264 -8.96 -16.78 -18.28
C ALA A 264 -7.64 -17.05 -18.99
N GLY A 265 -6.53 -16.86 -18.30
CA GLY A 265 -5.22 -17.03 -18.91
C GLY A 265 -4.08 -17.07 -17.93
N SER A 266 -2.87 -17.22 -18.47
CA SER A 266 -1.63 -17.14 -17.73
C SER A 266 -0.58 -16.42 -18.57
N PHE A 267 0.27 -15.62 -17.92
CA PHE A 267 1.43 -14.99 -18.55
C PHE A 267 2.63 -14.96 -17.61
N ALA A 268 3.82 -14.96 -18.18
CA ALA A 268 5.08 -14.80 -17.45
C ALA A 268 5.72 -13.45 -17.80
N THR A 269 6.32 -12.81 -16.79
CA THR A 269 6.95 -11.49 -16.88
C THR A 269 8.42 -11.55 -16.46
N ASP A 270 9.24 -10.63 -16.97
CA ASP A 270 10.67 -10.56 -16.71
C ASP A 270 11.08 -9.57 -15.60
N GLY A 271 10.11 -8.87 -14.99
CA GLY A 271 10.39 -7.81 -14.02
C GLY A 271 10.90 -6.49 -14.64
N SER A 272 10.94 -6.38 -15.96
CA SER A 272 11.48 -5.20 -16.68
C SER A 272 10.52 -4.62 -17.71
N GLY A 273 9.24 -5.00 -17.66
CA GLY A 273 8.17 -4.49 -18.53
C GLY A 273 7.84 -5.38 -19.73
N LYS A 274 8.41 -6.59 -19.83
CA LYS A 274 8.12 -7.52 -20.93
C LYS A 274 7.41 -8.77 -20.45
N ILE A 275 6.46 -9.22 -21.25
CA ILE A 275 5.82 -10.53 -21.11
C ILE A 275 6.62 -11.51 -21.96
N THR A 276 7.06 -12.59 -21.35
CA THR A 276 7.98 -13.56 -21.96
C THR A 276 7.29 -14.78 -22.55
N SER A 277 6.10 -15.09 -22.06
CA SER A 277 5.25 -16.19 -22.55
C SER A 277 3.84 -16.04 -22.01
N GLY A 278 2.89 -16.79 -22.54
CA GLY A 278 1.55 -16.87 -22.00
C GLY A 278 0.53 -17.44 -22.97
N ILE A 279 -0.66 -17.66 -22.44
CA ILE A 279 -1.81 -18.19 -23.17
C ILE A 279 -3.08 -17.64 -22.54
N GLU A 280 -4.10 -17.38 -23.35
CA GLU A 280 -5.43 -17.00 -22.89
C GLU A 280 -6.51 -17.76 -23.63
N ASP A 281 -7.55 -18.13 -22.92
CA ASP A 281 -8.80 -18.66 -23.44
C ASP A 281 -9.85 -17.55 -23.31
N VAL A 282 -10.46 -17.20 -24.44
CA VAL A 282 -11.51 -16.19 -24.56
C VAL A 282 -12.77 -16.88 -25.04
N ASP A 283 -13.86 -16.70 -24.32
CA ASP A 283 -15.19 -17.16 -24.71
C ASP A 283 -16.13 -15.97 -24.74
N SER A 284 -16.69 -15.65 -25.90
CA SER A 284 -17.51 -14.45 -26.06
C SER A 284 -18.55 -14.58 -27.16
N PHE A 285 -19.56 -13.74 -27.09
CA PHE A 285 -20.59 -13.65 -28.15
C PHE A 285 -19.98 -13.12 -29.46
N THR A 286 -18.99 -12.23 -29.40
CA THR A 286 -18.31 -11.71 -30.60
C THR A 286 -17.50 -12.78 -31.32
N THR A 287 -16.82 -13.65 -30.60
CA THR A 287 -16.09 -14.78 -31.19
C THR A 287 -17.01 -15.95 -31.58
N ASN A 288 -18.28 -15.88 -31.21
CA ASN A 288 -19.25 -16.96 -31.37
C ASN A 288 -18.77 -18.26 -30.72
N GLY A 289 -18.30 -18.14 -29.49
CA GLY A 289 -17.77 -19.20 -28.67
C GLY A 289 -16.25 -19.05 -28.38
N TRP A 290 -15.69 -20.12 -27.90
CA TRP A 290 -14.31 -20.16 -27.41
C TRP A 290 -13.24 -20.04 -28.49
N VAL A 291 -12.21 -19.22 -28.19
CA VAL A 291 -10.95 -19.09 -28.95
C VAL A 291 -9.77 -19.05 -27.99
N GLN A 292 -8.69 -19.74 -28.34
CA GLN A 292 -7.44 -19.71 -27.60
C GLN A 292 -6.40 -18.83 -28.32
N TYR A 293 -5.76 -17.92 -27.59
CA TYR A 293 -4.69 -17.08 -28.12
C TYR A 293 -3.37 -17.36 -27.38
N GLN A 294 -2.29 -17.54 -28.13
CA GLN A 294 -0.93 -17.51 -27.58
C GLN A 294 -0.55 -16.05 -27.35
N ILE A 295 -0.08 -15.72 -26.15
CA ILE A 295 0.43 -14.39 -25.83
C ILE A 295 1.83 -14.26 -26.44
N GLN A 296 1.98 -13.29 -27.36
CA GLN A 296 3.20 -13.11 -28.14
C GLN A 296 4.32 -12.58 -27.24
N PRO A 297 5.44 -13.33 -27.09
CA PRO A 297 6.54 -12.92 -26.24
C PRO A 297 7.23 -11.66 -26.80
N ASN A 298 7.70 -10.80 -25.91
CA ASN A 298 8.46 -9.56 -26.18
C ASN A 298 7.72 -8.45 -26.93
N THR A 299 6.57 -8.72 -27.57
CA THR A 299 5.66 -7.70 -28.13
C THR A 299 4.57 -7.34 -27.12
N SER A 300 4.15 -8.31 -26.30
CA SER A 300 3.30 -8.07 -25.16
C SER A 300 4.13 -7.45 -24.03
N THR A 301 3.60 -6.43 -23.40
CA THR A 301 4.35 -5.61 -22.42
C THR A 301 3.47 -5.26 -21.23
N TYR A 302 4.11 -4.85 -20.16
CA TYR A 302 3.41 -4.28 -19.01
C TYR A 302 4.20 -3.10 -18.43
N LYS A 303 3.53 -2.27 -17.65
CA LYS A 303 4.13 -1.15 -16.92
C LYS A 303 3.45 -0.98 -15.58
N VAL A 304 4.24 -0.85 -14.51
CA VAL A 304 3.75 -0.58 -13.16
C VAL A 304 4.19 0.80 -12.72
N GLY A 305 3.25 1.61 -12.30
CA GLY A 305 3.48 2.93 -11.70
C GLY A 305 3.87 2.85 -10.22
N PRO A 306 4.41 3.92 -9.64
CA PRO A 306 4.84 3.95 -8.24
C PRO A 306 3.70 3.81 -7.23
N ASP A 307 2.47 4.03 -7.64
CA ASP A 307 1.23 3.86 -6.87
C ASP A 307 0.63 2.44 -6.97
N GLY A 308 1.29 1.54 -7.69
CA GLY A 308 0.85 0.15 -7.90
C GLY A 308 -0.18 -0.02 -9.03
N ARG A 309 -0.64 1.07 -9.67
CA ARG A 309 -1.44 0.96 -10.88
C ARG A 309 -0.58 0.66 -12.09
N GLY A 310 -1.14 0.01 -13.08
CA GLY A 310 -0.38 -0.31 -14.27
C GLY A 310 -1.23 -0.72 -15.45
N THR A 311 -0.55 -0.90 -16.58
CA THR A 311 -1.13 -1.30 -17.85
C THR A 311 -0.46 -2.58 -18.35
N ILE A 312 -1.25 -3.51 -18.87
CA ILE A 312 -0.79 -4.69 -19.62
C ILE A 312 -1.31 -4.58 -21.05
N LEU A 313 -0.42 -4.79 -22.01
CA LEU A 313 -0.74 -4.89 -23.43
C LEU A 313 -0.45 -6.31 -23.91
N LEU A 314 -1.50 -7.09 -24.16
CA LEU A 314 -1.39 -8.43 -24.74
C LEU A 314 -1.57 -8.37 -26.25
N ASN A 315 -0.75 -9.10 -26.98
CA ASN A 315 -0.88 -9.31 -28.43
C ASN A 315 -1.09 -8.04 -29.28
N PRO A 316 -0.38 -6.93 -29.05
CA PRO A 316 -0.65 -5.68 -29.75
C PRO A 316 -0.52 -5.83 -31.28
N GLY A 317 -1.56 -5.43 -32.02
CA GLY A 317 -1.59 -5.44 -33.47
C GLY A 317 -1.85 -6.79 -34.13
N VAL A 318 -2.20 -7.83 -33.37
CA VAL A 318 -2.59 -9.16 -33.87
C VAL A 318 -3.91 -9.61 -33.21
N PRO A 319 -4.56 -10.69 -33.73
CA PRO A 319 -5.75 -11.23 -33.07
C PRO A 319 -5.51 -11.57 -31.59
N GLY A 320 -6.48 -11.28 -30.74
CA GLY A 320 -6.35 -11.38 -29.29
C GLY A 320 -5.69 -10.15 -28.63
N ALA A 321 -5.58 -9.03 -29.36
CA ALA A 321 -5.07 -7.78 -28.78
C ALA A 321 -5.96 -7.31 -27.63
N THR A 322 -5.36 -7.10 -26.47
CA THR A 322 -6.07 -6.74 -25.24
C THR A 322 -5.27 -5.69 -24.46
N THR A 323 -5.96 -4.66 -24.02
CA THR A 323 -5.41 -3.70 -23.03
C THR A 323 -6.10 -3.94 -21.71
N LEU A 324 -5.28 -4.06 -20.65
CA LEU A 324 -5.75 -4.19 -19.28
C LEU A 324 -5.19 -3.06 -18.43
N GLN A 325 -6.01 -2.51 -17.54
CA GLN A 325 -5.54 -1.66 -16.43
C GLN A 325 -5.69 -2.44 -15.13
N PHE A 326 -4.76 -2.28 -14.22
CA PHE A 326 -4.76 -2.99 -12.94
C PHE A 326 -4.28 -2.12 -11.79
N ALA A 327 -4.62 -2.53 -10.58
CA ALA A 327 -4.09 -1.98 -9.33
C ALA A 327 -3.61 -3.11 -8.42
N LEU A 328 -2.33 -3.10 -8.07
CA LEU A 328 -1.71 -4.07 -7.17
C LEU A 328 -2.18 -3.85 -5.73
N THR A 329 -2.58 -4.89 -5.04
CA THR A 329 -2.65 -4.91 -3.56
C THR A 329 -1.34 -5.40 -2.96
N SER A 330 -0.61 -6.23 -3.69
CA SER A 330 0.73 -6.74 -3.36
C SER A 330 1.43 -7.18 -4.66
N ASN A 331 2.66 -7.67 -4.57
CA ASN A 331 3.34 -8.29 -5.71
C ASN A 331 2.72 -9.63 -6.15
N GLN A 332 1.72 -10.13 -5.44
CA GLN A 332 1.07 -11.42 -5.70
C GLN A 332 -0.38 -11.29 -6.19
N HIS A 333 -1.01 -10.13 -6.01
CA HIS A 333 -2.42 -9.94 -6.34
C HIS A 333 -2.72 -8.54 -6.85
N ALA A 334 -3.54 -8.46 -7.89
CA ALA A 334 -4.10 -7.22 -8.43
C ALA A 334 -5.56 -7.37 -8.84
N GLY A 335 -6.33 -6.31 -8.67
CA GLY A 335 -7.59 -6.13 -9.39
C GLY A 335 -7.31 -5.64 -10.82
N VAL A 336 -8.05 -6.14 -11.81
CA VAL A 336 -7.85 -5.83 -13.22
C VAL A 336 -9.17 -5.48 -13.91
N ILE A 337 -9.11 -4.55 -14.86
CA ILE A 337 -10.21 -4.27 -15.78
C ILE A 337 -9.74 -4.36 -17.24
N ARG A 338 -10.63 -4.81 -18.13
CA ARG A 338 -10.47 -4.67 -19.57
C ARG A 338 -10.59 -3.19 -19.94
N PHE A 339 -9.67 -2.67 -20.74
CA PHE A 339 -9.56 -1.23 -21.01
C PHE A 339 -9.60 -0.92 -22.52
N ASP A 340 -10.53 -1.55 -23.21
CA ASP A 340 -10.80 -1.35 -24.64
C ASP A 340 -12.20 -0.77 -24.82
N ARG A 341 -12.38 0.18 -25.72
CA ARG A 341 -13.66 0.94 -25.87
C ARG A 341 -14.88 0.10 -26.21
N THR A 342 -14.70 -1.09 -26.76
CA THR A 342 -15.81 -1.97 -27.17
C THR A 342 -15.90 -3.24 -26.32
N PHE A 343 -15.11 -3.28 -25.25
CA PHE A 343 -15.07 -4.38 -24.30
C PHE A 343 -14.93 -3.82 -22.90
N THR A 344 -15.72 -4.30 -21.98
CA THR A 344 -15.53 -4.09 -20.54
C THR A 344 -15.29 -5.43 -19.86
N GLY A 345 -14.84 -5.42 -18.65
CA GLY A 345 -14.71 -6.60 -17.80
C GLY A 345 -13.81 -6.33 -16.64
N SER A 346 -14.13 -6.95 -15.53
CA SER A 346 -13.34 -6.87 -14.29
C SER A 346 -13.01 -8.24 -13.76
N GLY A 347 -11.90 -8.31 -13.02
CA GLY A 347 -11.41 -9.56 -12.46
C GLY A 347 -10.11 -9.40 -11.70
N THR A 348 -9.29 -10.45 -11.68
CA THR A 348 -8.06 -10.49 -10.88
C THR A 348 -6.88 -11.06 -11.64
N ILE A 349 -5.69 -10.68 -11.19
CA ILE A 349 -4.40 -11.25 -11.58
C ILE A 349 -3.75 -11.76 -10.29
N ASP A 350 -3.33 -13.03 -10.28
CA ASP A 350 -2.71 -13.68 -9.13
C ASP A 350 -1.42 -14.40 -9.51
N GLN A 351 -0.39 -14.23 -8.68
CA GLN A 351 0.89 -14.92 -8.87
C GLN A 351 0.69 -16.43 -8.71
N GLN A 352 1.21 -17.19 -9.68
CA GLN A 352 1.10 -18.65 -9.67
C GLN A 352 2.21 -19.28 -8.80
N ASN A 353 1.84 -20.28 -8.03
CA ASN A 353 2.81 -21.16 -7.38
C ASN A 353 3.32 -22.18 -8.40
N LEU A 354 4.55 -22.02 -8.86
CA LEU A 354 5.13 -22.87 -9.91
C LEU A 354 5.28 -24.34 -9.51
N ASN A 355 5.27 -24.67 -8.21
CA ASN A 355 5.27 -26.06 -7.76
C ASN A 355 3.95 -26.77 -8.02
N ASP A 356 2.84 -26.01 -8.08
CA ASP A 356 1.50 -26.54 -8.26
C ASP A 356 1.07 -26.54 -9.74
N THR A 357 1.66 -25.67 -10.58
CA THR A 357 1.25 -25.51 -11.98
C THR A 357 1.62 -26.66 -12.90
N SER A 358 2.58 -27.48 -12.53
CA SER A 358 3.09 -28.61 -13.34
C SER A 358 2.62 -29.98 -12.88
N ASP A 359 1.98 -30.10 -11.71
CA ASP A 359 1.57 -31.36 -11.13
C ASP A 359 0.18 -31.27 -10.45
N LEU A 360 -0.78 -32.04 -10.98
CA LEU A 360 -2.12 -32.16 -10.41
C LEU A 360 -2.17 -32.91 -9.07
N SER A 361 -1.08 -33.49 -8.60
CA SER A 361 -1.05 -34.17 -7.29
C SER A 361 -1.33 -33.20 -6.13
N ALA A 362 -1.08 -31.89 -6.32
CA ALA A 362 -1.43 -30.85 -5.37
C ALA A 362 -2.95 -30.59 -5.33
N ILE A 363 -3.68 -30.92 -6.41
CA ILE A 363 -5.12 -30.67 -6.53
C ILE A 363 -5.89 -31.91 -6.11
N THR A 364 -6.02 -32.09 -4.81
CA THR A 364 -6.70 -33.22 -4.18
C THR A 364 -7.62 -32.76 -3.05
N GLY A 365 -8.62 -33.58 -2.72
CA GLY A 365 -9.59 -33.25 -1.67
C GLY A 365 -10.80 -32.49 -2.17
N ALA A 366 -11.43 -31.73 -1.31
CA ALA A 366 -12.65 -31.00 -1.65
C ALA A 366 -12.34 -29.69 -2.38
N TYR A 367 -13.10 -29.42 -3.43
CA TYR A 367 -13.13 -28.13 -4.13
C TYR A 367 -14.56 -27.63 -4.25
N VAL A 368 -14.72 -26.32 -4.09
CA VAL A 368 -15.97 -25.60 -4.33
C VAL A 368 -15.77 -24.61 -5.47
N PHE A 369 -16.80 -24.40 -6.27
CA PHE A 369 -16.74 -23.51 -7.43
C PHE A 369 -18.02 -22.73 -7.60
N SER A 370 -17.92 -21.57 -8.25
CA SER A 370 -19.05 -20.82 -8.78
C SER A 370 -18.68 -20.18 -10.11
N GLY A 371 -19.64 -20.09 -11.01
CA GLY A 371 -19.46 -19.45 -12.32
C GLY A 371 -20.74 -18.78 -12.77
N LEU A 372 -20.56 -17.64 -13.45
CA LEU A 372 -21.64 -16.85 -14.05
C LEU A 372 -21.38 -16.68 -15.55
N GLY A 373 -22.44 -16.53 -16.30
CA GLY A 373 -22.37 -16.27 -17.72
C GLY A 373 -23.70 -16.35 -18.42
N ALA A 374 -23.73 -16.95 -19.61
CA ALA A 374 -24.91 -17.14 -20.39
C ALA A 374 -25.00 -18.55 -21.00
N ASP A 375 -26.19 -18.98 -21.35
CA ASP A 375 -26.41 -20.16 -22.13
C ASP A 375 -26.27 -19.88 -23.65
N THR A 376 -26.53 -20.91 -24.50
CA THR A 376 -26.41 -20.81 -25.95
C THR A 376 -27.53 -19.98 -26.63
N VAL A 377 -28.57 -19.63 -25.90
CA VAL A 377 -29.64 -18.72 -26.36
C VAL A 377 -29.53 -17.34 -25.74
N PHE A 378 -28.35 -17.08 -25.10
CA PHE A 378 -27.95 -15.80 -24.54
C PHE A 378 -28.78 -15.37 -23.33
N THR A 379 -29.31 -16.32 -22.58
CA THR A 379 -29.95 -16.03 -21.30
C THR A 379 -28.96 -16.23 -20.13
N PRO A 380 -29.12 -15.48 -19.04
CA PRO A 380 -28.21 -15.59 -17.89
C PRO A 380 -28.17 -17.00 -17.32
N LEU A 381 -26.98 -17.47 -17.01
CA LEU A 381 -26.69 -18.80 -16.49
C LEU A 381 -25.73 -18.72 -15.32
N GLY A 382 -26.07 -19.34 -14.18
CA GLY A 382 -25.22 -19.44 -13.01
C GLY A 382 -25.08 -20.89 -12.55
N ILE A 383 -23.88 -21.25 -12.12
CA ILE A 383 -23.58 -22.55 -11.51
C ILE A 383 -22.83 -22.37 -10.20
N ALA A 384 -23.08 -23.25 -9.23
CA ALA A 384 -22.20 -23.42 -8.07
C ALA A 384 -22.20 -24.89 -7.64
N GLY A 385 -21.07 -25.33 -7.05
CA GLY A 385 -20.99 -26.72 -6.68
C GLY A 385 -19.80 -27.05 -5.81
N LYS A 386 -19.75 -28.32 -5.43
CA LYS A 386 -18.66 -28.94 -4.71
C LYS A 386 -18.36 -30.32 -5.26
N PHE A 387 -17.10 -30.66 -5.38
CA PHE A 387 -16.68 -32.03 -5.68
C PHE A 387 -15.46 -32.42 -4.83
N THR A 388 -15.25 -33.71 -4.66
CA THR A 388 -14.02 -34.25 -4.05
C THR A 388 -13.15 -34.79 -5.15
N ALA A 389 -11.98 -34.16 -5.32
CA ALA A 389 -10.97 -34.57 -6.29
C ALA A 389 -10.25 -35.84 -5.82
N SER A 390 -10.11 -36.80 -6.71
CA SER A 390 -9.40 -38.04 -6.50
C SER A 390 -8.71 -38.46 -7.81
N GLY A 391 -7.62 -39.20 -7.70
CA GLY A 391 -6.88 -39.65 -8.87
C GLY A 391 -5.37 -39.54 -8.69
N ASN A 392 -4.65 -39.59 -9.80
CA ASN A 392 -3.19 -39.54 -9.82
C ASN A 392 -2.70 -38.22 -10.46
N SER A 393 -1.39 -38.01 -10.50
CA SER A 393 -0.77 -36.79 -11.01
C SER A 393 -1.10 -36.44 -12.48
N THR A 394 -1.60 -37.38 -13.28
CA THR A 394 -1.82 -37.17 -14.72
C THR A 394 -3.28 -37.17 -15.13
N ASN A 395 -4.14 -37.94 -14.42
CA ASN A 395 -5.58 -38.00 -14.72
C ASN A 395 -6.35 -38.01 -13.42
N GLN A 396 -7.13 -36.97 -13.21
CA GLN A 396 -7.91 -36.81 -12.00
C GLN A 396 -9.41 -36.86 -12.29
N THR A 397 -10.14 -37.42 -11.35
CA THR A 397 -11.60 -37.48 -11.37
C THR A 397 -12.15 -36.96 -10.05
N GLY A 398 -13.40 -36.61 -10.02
CA GLY A 398 -14.09 -36.17 -8.80
C GLY A 398 -15.57 -36.45 -8.90
N THR A 399 -16.21 -36.53 -7.74
CA THR A 399 -17.66 -36.64 -7.63
C THR A 399 -18.18 -35.63 -6.61
N GLY A 400 -19.41 -35.15 -6.81
CA GLY A 400 -19.98 -34.13 -5.93
C GLY A 400 -21.40 -33.75 -6.26
N VAL A 401 -21.70 -32.50 -6.00
CA VAL A 401 -23.04 -31.90 -6.27
C VAL A 401 -22.88 -30.55 -6.95
N VAL A 402 -23.88 -30.21 -7.78
CA VAL A 402 -23.96 -28.92 -8.47
C VAL A 402 -25.37 -28.37 -8.40
N ASP A 403 -25.47 -27.06 -8.23
CA ASP A 403 -26.67 -26.26 -8.42
C ASP A 403 -26.53 -25.44 -9.68
N LEU A 404 -27.64 -25.30 -10.37
CA LEU A 404 -27.79 -24.51 -11.60
C LEU A 404 -28.95 -23.56 -11.44
N ASN A 405 -28.79 -22.33 -11.91
CA ASN A 405 -29.88 -21.40 -12.19
C ASN A 405 -29.73 -20.94 -13.64
N ASP A 406 -30.66 -21.37 -14.47
CA ASP A 406 -30.73 -21.06 -15.89
C ASP A 406 -31.94 -20.16 -16.11
N ASN A 407 -31.73 -18.87 -16.20
CA ASN A 407 -32.77 -17.86 -16.39
C ASN A 407 -33.98 -18.03 -15.45
N GLY A 408 -33.73 -18.33 -14.16
CA GLY A 408 -34.77 -18.59 -13.17
C GLY A 408 -35.22 -20.04 -13.05
N ALA A 409 -34.88 -20.91 -14.01
CA ALA A 409 -35.10 -22.35 -13.89
C ALA A 409 -33.96 -22.99 -13.06
N THR A 410 -34.25 -23.37 -11.83
CA THR A 410 -33.26 -23.94 -10.93
C THR A 410 -33.28 -25.47 -10.91
N THR A 411 -32.07 -26.06 -10.95
CA THR A 411 -31.84 -27.46 -10.61
C THR A 411 -30.89 -27.52 -9.42
N GLN A 412 -31.33 -28.18 -8.36
CA GLN A 412 -30.65 -28.13 -7.09
C GLN A 412 -30.01 -29.47 -6.71
N ALA A 413 -28.83 -29.43 -6.14
CA ALA A 413 -28.08 -30.57 -5.58
C ALA A 413 -28.02 -31.78 -6.55
N ALA A 414 -27.85 -31.51 -7.83
CA ALA A 414 -27.70 -32.57 -8.81
C ALA A 414 -26.34 -33.27 -8.66
N SER A 415 -26.30 -34.59 -8.87
CA SER A 415 -25.05 -35.34 -8.83
C SER A 415 -24.08 -34.87 -9.89
N LEU A 416 -22.82 -34.69 -9.53
CA LEU A 416 -21.75 -34.18 -10.37
C LEU A 416 -20.62 -35.20 -10.52
N ASN A 417 -20.19 -35.42 -11.76
CA ASN A 417 -18.95 -36.11 -12.08
C ASN A 417 -17.98 -35.13 -12.74
N VAL A 418 -16.73 -35.16 -12.34
CA VAL A 418 -15.66 -34.30 -12.84
C VAL A 418 -14.51 -35.15 -13.32
N SER A 419 -13.91 -34.77 -14.44
CA SER A 419 -12.61 -35.28 -14.89
C SER A 419 -11.73 -34.12 -15.33
N TYR A 420 -10.44 -34.15 -15.03
CA TYR A 420 -9.56 -33.06 -15.39
C TYR A 420 -8.11 -33.54 -15.63
N SER A 421 -7.39 -32.78 -16.45
CA SER A 421 -5.99 -33.05 -16.79
C SER A 421 -5.25 -31.74 -17.11
N LEU A 422 -3.93 -31.73 -16.91
CA LEU A 422 -3.10 -30.63 -17.41
C LEU A 422 -3.05 -30.65 -18.95
N ASP A 423 -2.89 -29.47 -19.53
CA ASP A 423 -2.66 -29.32 -20.95
C ASP A 423 -1.19 -29.53 -21.29
N SER A 424 -0.85 -30.65 -21.88
CA SER A 424 0.51 -31.00 -22.28
C SER A 424 1.10 -30.05 -23.35
N THR A 425 0.27 -29.26 -24.02
CA THR A 425 0.72 -28.30 -25.05
C THR A 425 1.10 -26.94 -24.45
N ALA A 426 0.78 -26.69 -23.17
CA ALA A 426 1.09 -25.48 -22.44
C ALA A 426 1.59 -25.81 -21.01
N PRO A 427 2.66 -26.60 -20.85
CA PRO A 427 3.02 -27.25 -19.57
C PRO A 427 3.39 -26.25 -18.47
N ASP A 428 3.92 -25.08 -18.83
CA ASP A 428 4.43 -24.11 -17.87
C ASP A 428 3.41 -23.05 -17.46
N THR A 429 2.14 -23.16 -17.91
CA THR A 429 1.13 -22.14 -17.70
C THR A 429 0.15 -22.47 -16.57
N GLY A 430 0.20 -23.68 -16.03
CA GLY A 430 -0.82 -24.19 -15.11
C GLY A 430 -2.19 -24.39 -15.75
N ARG A 431 -2.26 -24.33 -17.09
CA ARG A 431 -3.49 -24.57 -17.85
C ARG A 431 -3.83 -26.05 -17.86
N GLY A 432 -5.11 -26.34 -17.67
CA GLY A 432 -5.65 -27.68 -17.84
C GLY A 432 -7.04 -27.66 -18.47
N LYS A 433 -7.59 -28.85 -18.67
CA LYS A 433 -8.96 -29.06 -19.16
C LYS A 433 -9.75 -29.83 -18.12
N MET A 434 -10.97 -29.39 -17.87
CA MET A 434 -11.91 -30.03 -16.96
C MET A 434 -13.21 -30.31 -17.71
N THR A 435 -13.77 -31.48 -17.49
CA THR A 435 -15.12 -31.83 -17.93
C THR A 435 -15.98 -32.06 -16.70
N ILE A 436 -17.09 -31.37 -16.61
CA ILE A 436 -18.15 -31.65 -15.64
C ILE A 436 -19.32 -32.36 -16.38
N ASN A 437 -19.99 -33.27 -15.67
CA ASN A 437 -21.15 -33.97 -16.20
C ASN A 437 -22.20 -34.15 -15.09
N SER A 438 -23.38 -33.64 -15.33
CA SER A 438 -24.51 -33.71 -14.40
C SER A 438 -25.82 -33.75 -15.20
N ALA A 439 -26.87 -34.27 -14.58
CA ALA A 439 -28.22 -34.16 -15.15
C ALA A 439 -28.72 -32.70 -15.21
N ALA A 440 -28.15 -31.81 -14.37
CA ALA A 440 -28.47 -30.39 -14.37
C ALA A 440 -27.76 -29.61 -15.48
N THR A 441 -26.45 -29.84 -15.66
CA THR A 441 -25.61 -29.04 -16.55
C THR A 441 -25.43 -29.68 -17.94
N GLY A 442 -25.81 -30.95 -18.11
CA GLY A 442 -25.27 -31.76 -19.19
C GLY A 442 -23.76 -31.96 -19.04
N GLN A 443 -23.08 -32.26 -20.12
CA GLN A 443 -21.64 -32.28 -20.19
C GLN A 443 -21.15 -30.91 -20.63
N ARG A 444 -20.22 -30.32 -19.83
CA ARG A 444 -19.54 -29.04 -20.13
C ARG A 444 -18.04 -29.15 -19.97
N GLN A 445 -17.29 -28.46 -20.82
CA GLN A 445 -15.84 -28.43 -20.80
C GLN A 445 -15.32 -27.03 -20.48
N PHE A 446 -14.30 -27.01 -19.64
CA PHE A 446 -13.65 -25.78 -19.19
C PHE A 446 -12.14 -25.86 -19.39
N ALA A 447 -11.52 -24.77 -19.78
CA ALA A 447 -10.12 -24.52 -19.47
C ALA A 447 -10.03 -24.02 -18.03
N PHE A 448 -9.06 -24.52 -17.27
CA PHE A 448 -8.74 -23.99 -15.95
C PHE A 448 -7.28 -23.54 -15.90
N TYR A 449 -7.00 -22.62 -14.97
CA TYR A 449 -5.68 -22.07 -14.71
C TYR A 449 -5.39 -22.14 -13.21
N ILE A 450 -4.33 -22.85 -12.84
CA ILE A 450 -3.93 -23.04 -11.44
C ILE A 450 -3.23 -21.77 -10.97
N VAL A 451 -3.75 -21.14 -9.93
CA VAL A 451 -3.03 -20.14 -9.14
C VAL A 451 -2.11 -20.87 -8.17
N ASP A 452 -2.69 -21.68 -7.31
CA ASP A 452 -2.05 -22.59 -6.38
C ASP A 452 -2.96 -23.79 -6.06
N ALA A 453 -2.57 -24.65 -5.14
CA ALA A 453 -3.37 -25.80 -4.72
C ALA A 453 -4.73 -25.43 -4.09
N THR A 454 -4.95 -24.16 -3.72
CA THR A 454 -6.18 -23.70 -3.07
C THR A 454 -7.10 -22.92 -3.99
N ARG A 455 -6.59 -22.44 -5.14
CA ARG A 455 -7.34 -21.55 -6.03
C ARG A 455 -7.03 -21.79 -7.51
N LEU A 456 -8.08 -21.85 -8.32
CA LEU A 456 -8.04 -21.95 -9.78
C LEU A 456 -9.06 -21.02 -10.40
N TYR A 457 -8.78 -20.55 -11.62
CA TYR A 457 -9.75 -19.91 -12.52
C TYR A 457 -10.26 -20.89 -13.56
N PHE A 458 -11.45 -20.68 -14.07
CA PHE A 458 -11.97 -21.47 -15.20
C PHE A 458 -12.81 -20.64 -16.16
N VAL A 459 -12.80 -21.06 -17.43
CA VAL A 459 -13.63 -20.51 -18.51
C VAL A 459 -14.15 -21.65 -19.38
N GLU A 460 -15.40 -21.57 -19.83
CA GLU A 460 -16.01 -22.60 -20.70
C GLU A 460 -15.38 -22.63 -22.08
N ILE A 461 -15.25 -23.83 -22.69
CA ILE A 461 -14.54 -24.02 -23.97
C ILE A 461 -15.28 -24.96 -24.95
N ASP A 462 -16.54 -25.29 -24.73
CA ASP A 462 -17.26 -26.30 -25.55
C ASP A 462 -18.49 -25.81 -26.28
N HIS A 463 -18.74 -24.50 -26.28
CA HIS A 463 -19.92 -23.90 -26.90
C HIS A 463 -21.27 -24.36 -26.30
N ALA A 464 -21.29 -24.95 -25.11
CA ALA A 464 -22.54 -25.26 -24.40
C ALA A 464 -23.08 -24.06 -23.61
N GLY A 465 -22.27 -22.99 -23.51
CA GLY A 465 -22.56 -21.73 -22.87
C GLY A 465 -21.33 -20.85 -22.88
N TYR A 466 -21.35 -19.81 -22.05
CA TYR A 466 -20.30 -18.80 -21.87
C TYR A 466 -20.09 -18.57 -20.36
N LEU A 467 -19.47 -19.51 -19.67
CA LEU A 467 -19.29 -19.45 -18.22
C LEU A 467 -17.85 -19.12 -17.84
N GLN A 468 -17.69 -18.26 -16.86
CA GLN A 468 -16.42 -17.97 -16.20
C GLN A 468 -16.60 -18.03 -14.68
N GLY A 469 -15.59 -18.48 -13.97
CA GLY A 469 -15.66 -18.54 -12.51
C GLY A 469 -14.37 -18.87 -11.82
N ASN A 470 -14.54 -19.04 -10.51
CA ASN A 470 -13.46 -19.37 -9.57
C ASN A 470 -13.73 -20.72 -8.91
N MET A 471 -12.63 -21.39 -8.58
CA MET A 471 -12.62 -22.62 -7.80
C MET A 471 -11.68 -22.44 -6.62
N TYR A 472 -12.12 -22.88 -5.45
CA TYR A 472 -11.36 -22.82 -4.20
C TYR A 472 -11.29 -24.19 -3.55
N SER A 473 -10.24 -24.45 -2.78
CA SER A 473 -10.25 -25.59 -1.87
C SER A 473 -11.45 -25.51 -0.94
N GLY A 474 -12.18 -26.60 -0.79
CA GLY A 474 -13.43 -26.67 -0.05
C GLY A 474 -13.24 -27.17 1.39
N ALA A 475 -14.14 -26.78 2.27
CA ALA A 475 -14.19 -27.32 3.61
C ALA A 475 -14.32 -28.86 3.55
N THR A 476 -13.48 -29.53 4.33
CA THR A 476 -13.44 -30.99 4.43
C THR A 476 -14.20 -31.48 5.66
N GLY A 477 -14.82 -32.63 5.57
CA GLY A 477 -15.54 -33.26 6.68
C GLY A 477 -16.24 -34.55 6.24
N THR A 478 -16.39 -35.47 7.14
CA THR A 478 -17.14 -36.73 6.92
C THR A 478 -18.64 -36.56 7.20
N SER A 479 -19.00 -35.48 7.88
CA SER A 479 -20.39 -35.10 8.17
C SER A 479 -20.47 -33.62 8.46
N PHE A 480 -21.43 -32.94 7.85
CA PHE A 480 -21.71 -31.52 8.04
C PHE A 480 -22.99 -31.36 8.86
N SER A 481 -23.09 -30.24 9.57
CA SER A 481 -24.25 -29.88 10.39
C SER A 481 -24.45 -28.37 10.38
N ALA A 482 -25.52 -27.89 10.97
CA ALA A 482 -25.76 -26.45 11.11
C ALA A 482 -24.57 -25.70 11.76
N ALA A 483 -23.85 -26.35 12.66
CA ALA A 483 -22.65 -25.78 13.31
C ALA A 483 -21.43 -25.69 12.37
N SER A 484 -21.46 -26.30 11.21
CA SER A 484 -20.38 -26.17 10.21
C SER A 484 -20.32 -24.73 9.66
N LEU A 485 -21.44 -24.03 9.56
CA LEU A 485 -21.41 -22.57 9.34
C LEU A 485 -21.25 -21.90 10.70
N THR A 486 -20.05 -21.46 11.01
CA THR A 486 -19.71 -20.90 12.33
C THR A 486 -20.56 -19.69 12.68
N ALA A 487 -20.83 -19.50 13.97
CA ALA A 487 -21.49 -18.29 14.46
C ALA A 487 -20.60 -17.07 14.23
N GLY A 488 -21.19 -15.98 13.74
CA GLY A 488 -20.49 -14.74 13.47
C GLY A 488 -21.09 -13.98 12.29
N ASN A 489 -20.49 -12.84 11.98
CA ASN A 489 -20.91 -12.01 10.88
C ASN A 489 -20.16 -12.37 9.58
N TYR A 490 -20.87 -12.27 8.48
CA TYR A 490 -20.38 -12.51 7.13
C TYR A 490 -20.75 -11.33 6.24
N ALA A 491 -19.74 -10.60 5.77
CA ALA A 491 -19.92 -9.59 4.74
C ALA A 491 -20.01 -10.27 3.37
N PHE A 492 -20.95 -9.87 2.52
CA PHE A 492 -21.15 -10.48 1.20
C PHE A 492 -21.47 -9.46 0.14
N THR A 493 -21.13 -9.78 -1.11
CA THR A 493 -21.67 -9.18 -2.33
C THR A 493 -21.98 -10.27 -3.34
N SER A 494 -22.96 -10.00 -4.19
CA SER A 494 -23.36 -10.86 -5.29
C SER A 494 -23.71 -9.99 -6.50
N GLY A 495 -23.31 -10.41 -7.68
CA GLY A 495 -23.62 -9.70 -8.93
C GLY A 495 -24.12 -10.63 -10.01
N GLY A 496 -24.93 -10.11 -10.92
CA GLY A 496 -25.53 -10.87 -11.99
C GLY A 496 -26.61 -10.12 -12.75
N ASN A 497 -27.71 -10.81 -13.07
CA ASN A 497 -28.80 -10.28 -13.89
C ASN A 497 -30.17 -10.60 -13.32
N SER A 498 -31.10 -9.67 -13.55
CA SER A 498 -32.52 -9.84 -13.36
C SER A 498 -33.25 -9.59 -14.71
N PRO A 499 -34.54 -9.83 -14.80
CA PRO A 499 -35.32 -9.44 -15.99
C PRO A 499 -35.31 -7.94 -16.30
N ALA A 500 -34.95 -7.10 -15.32
CA ALA A 500 -34.79 -5.66 -15.49
C ALA A 500 -33.41 -5.25 -16.04
N GLY A 501 -32.41 -6.15 -16.03
CA GLY A 501 -31.03 -5.90 -16.42
C GLY A 501 -30.03 -6.25 -15.32
N ALA A 502 -28.91 -5.54 -15.27
CA ALA A 502 -27.87 -5.76 -14.28
C ALA A 502 -28.39 -5.74 -12.83
N PHE A 503 -27.86 -6.62 -12.01
CA PHE A 503 -28.35 -6.87 -10.67
C PHE A 503 -27.20 -7.05 -9.67
N ALA A 504 -27.32 -6.41 -8.52
CA ALA A 504 -26.32 -6.49 -7.46
C ALA A 504 -26.98 -6.57 -6.08
N LEU A 505 -26.38 -7.36 -5.21
CA LEU A 505 -26.70 -7.47 -3.79
C LEU A 505 -25.47 -7.20 -2.96
N GLY A 506 -25.67 -6.66 -1.77
CA GLY A 506 -24.62 -6.50 -0.78
C GLY A 506 -25.17 -6.52 0.64
N GLY A 507 -24.33 -6.78 1.61
CA GLY A 507 -24.75 -6.76 3.00
C GLY A 507 -23.85 -7.48 3.97
N VAL A 508 -24.39 -7.61 5.18
CA VAL A 508 -23.82 -8.44 6.24
C VAL A 508 -24.93 -9.29 6.83
N PHE A 509 -24.72 -10.58 6.95
CA PHE A 509 -25.62 -11.46 7.72
C PHE A 509 -24.90 -12.08 8.90
N ALA A 510 -25.64 -12.30 9.98
CA ALA A 510 -25.14 -12.92 11.19
C ALA A 510 -25.64 -14.38 11.28
N SER A 511 -24.69 -15.34 11.21
CA SER A 511 -24.99 -16.76 11.49
C SER A 511 -25.02 -17.03 12.98
N GLY A 512 -26.05 -17.73 13.43
CA GLY A 512 -26.12 -18.24 14.79
C GLY A 512 -25.34 -19.53 15.03
N GLY A 513 -24.81 -20.17 14.01
CA GLY A 513 -24.15 -21.49 14.09
C GLY A 513 -25.11 -22.66 14.43
N ASN A 514 -26.40 -22.44 14.34
CA ASN A 514 -27.45 -23.38 14.82
C ASN A 514 -28.59 -23.57 13.81
N GLY A 515 -28.41 -23.20 12.54
CA GLY A 515 -29.43 -23.28 11.49
C GLY A 515 -30.20 -21.98 11.27
N ASN A 516 -29.85 -20.90 11.95
CA ASN A 516 -30.51 -19.62 11.84
C ASN A 516 -29.55 -18.50 11.46
N ILE A 517 -29.96 -17.64 10.54
CA ILE A 517 -29.44 -16.29 10.38
C ILE A 517 -30.20 -15.41 11.36
N THR A 518 -29.51 -14.69 12.22
CA THR A 518 -30.10 -13.99 13.37
C THR A 518 -30.35 -12.50 13.12
N GLY A 519 -29.89 -11.97 11.97
CA GLY A 519 -30.05 -10.58 11.56
C GLY A 519 -28.95 -10.13 10.62
N GLY A 520 -28.86 -8.82 10.42
CA GLY A 520 -27.87 -8.17 9.56
C GLY A 520 -28.42 -6.99 8.80
N VAL A 521 -27.72 -6.59 7.74
CA VAL A 521 -28.10 -5.47 6.85
C VAL A 521 -27.98 -5.91 5.39
N PHE A 522 -28.82 -5.35 4.54
CA PHE A 522 -28.98 -5.75 3.13
C PHE A 522 -29.17 -4.54 2.23
N ASP A 523 -28.50 -4.55 1.11
CA ASP A 523 -28.63 -3.59 0.02
C ASP A 523 -28.87 -4.34 -1.30
N ASN A 524 -29.68 -3.73 -2.17
CA ASN A 524 -30.03 -4.26 -3.49
C ASN A 524 -30.03 -3.13 -4.52
N ASN A 525 -29.46 -3.38 -5.69
CA ASN A 525 -29.56 -2.52 -6.86
C ASN A 525 -29.98 -3.38 -8.07
N SER A 526 -31.18 -3.17 -8.57
CA SER A 526 -31.72 -3.85 -9.75
C SER A 526 -31.91 -2.83 -10.86
N ALA A 527 -31.02 -2.82 -11.83
CA ALA A 527 -31.02 -1.90 -12.99
C ALA A 527 -31.24 -0.42 -12.58
N GLY A 528 -30.55 0.05 -11.51
CA GLY A 528 -30.69 1.41 -10.99
C GLY A 528 -31.84 1.61 -9.99
N THR A 529 -32.65 0.57 -9.72
CA THR A 529 -33.63 0.62 -8.62
C THR A 529 -32.94 0.16 -7.33
N VAL A 530 -32.61 1.11 -6.47
CA VAL A 530 -31.82 0.89 -5.26
C VAL A 530 -32.72 0.76 -4.03
N THR A 531 -32.49 -0.26 -3.23
CA THR A 531 -33.00 -0.40 -1.88
C THR A 531 -31.81 -0.56 -0.95
N SER A 532 -31.64 0.37 0.00
CA SER A 532 -30.45 0.42 0.87
C SER A 532 -30.79 0.29 2.34
N ASP A 533 -29.82 -0.23 3.12
CA ASP A 533 -29.85 -0.26 4.58
C ASP A 533 -31.08 -1.00 5.16
N THR A 534 -31.50 -2.08 4.47
CA THR A 534 -32.64 -2.87 4.89
C THR A 534 -32.21 -3.88 5.95
N ALA A 535 -32.89 -3.91 7.08
CA ALA A 535 -32.60 -4.89 8.12
C ALA A 535 -32.93 -6.32 7.64
N LEU A 536 -32.06 -7.27 7.93
CA LEU A 536 -32.35 -8.71 7.79
C LEU A 536 -33.08 -9.20 9.05
N ALA A 537 -34.24 -9.81 8.83
CA ALA A 537 -34.95 -10.54 9.87
C ALA A 537 -34.32 -11.94 10.07
N THR A 538 -34.68 -12.62 11.15
CA THR A 538 -34.29 -14.01 11.37
C THR A 538 -34.78 -14.90 10.24
N CYS A 539 -33.87 -15.72 9.69
CA CYS A 539 -34.10 -16.62 8.58
C CYS A 539 -33.39 -17.95 8.83
N ALA A 540 -33.85 -19.02 8.21
CA ALA A 540 -33.23 -20.33 8.37
C ALA A 540 -32.18 -20.61 7.30
N TYR A 541 -31.18 -21.42 7.67
CA TYR A 541 -30.35 -22.16 6.72
C TYR A 541 -30.32 -23.64 7.07
N THR A 542 -30.07 -24.48 6.07
CA THR A 542 -29.87 -25.91 6.27
C THR A 542 -28.59 -26.35 5.60
N ILE A 543 -27.94 -27.37 6.13
CA ILE A 543 -26.71 -27.95 5.58
C ILE A 543 -26.94 -29.42 5.29
N ASP A 544 -26.68 -29.84 4.06
CA ASP A 544 -26.70 -31.26 3.69
C ASP A 544 -25.54 -31.99 4.40
N PRO A 545 -25.83 -33.05 5.18
CA PRO A 545 -24.80 -33.69 6.00
C PRO A 545 -23.70 -34.37 5.19
N SER A 546 -23.96 -34.75 3.94
CA SER A 546 -23.04 -35.51 3.11
C SER A 546 -22.16 -34.61 2.25
N SER A 547 -22.74 -33.62 1.59
CA SER A 547 -22.04 -32.74 0.66
C SER A 547 -21.53 -31.47 1.34
N GLY A 548 -22.15 -31.04 2.45
CA GLY A 548 -21.92 -29.74 3.07
C GLY A 548 -22.52 -28.58 2.27
N ARG A 549 -23.40 -28.85 1.30
CA ARG A 549 -24.18 -27.83 0.60
C ARG A 549 -25.09 -27.09 1.60
N ILE A 550 -25.07 -25.78 1.56
CA ILE A 550 -25.89 -24.93 2.40
C ILE A 550 -27.02 -24.36 1.55
N LEU A 551 -28.26 -24.56 1.99
CA LEU A 551 -29.38 -23.78 1.50
C LEU A 551 -29.56 -22.60 2.46
N LEU A 552 -29.10 -21.43 2.04
CA LEU A 552 -29.03 -20.21 2.83
C LEU A 552 -30.21 -19.31 2.52
N GLY A 553 -30.99 -18.99 3.54
CA GLY A 553 -32.06 -18.00 3.45
C GLY A 553 -31.56 -16.62 3.96
N LEU A 554 -31.87 -15.56 3.23
CA LEU A 554 -31.76 -14.18 3.70
C LEU A 554 -33.14 -13.53 3.62
N CYS A 555 -33.58 -12.90 4.70
CA CYS A 555 -34.94 -12.38 4.85
C CYS A 555 -34.92 -10.86 5.06
N PRO A 556 -34.78 -10.04 3.98
CA PRO A 556 -34.88 -8.58 4.09
C PRO A 556 -36.29 -8.19 4.57
N THR A 557 -36.38 -7.25 5.52
CA THR A 557 -37.68 -6.80 6.02
C THR A 557 -38.46 -6.06 4.93
N GLY A 558 -39.72 -6.45 4.74
CA GLY A 558 -40.58 -5.84 3.72
C GLY A 558 -40.40 -6.38 2.29
N SER A 559 -39.55 -7.41 2.09
CA SER A 559 -39.33 -8.07 0.82
C SER A 559 -39.50 -9.58 0.94
N ASN A 560 -39.55 -10.27 -0.21
CA ASN A 560 -39.54 -11.74 -0.21
C ASN A 560 -38.18 -12.27 0.29
N PRO A 561 -38.15 -13.41 0.98
CA PRO A 561 -36.90 -14.09 1.31
C PRO A 561 -36.12 -14.47 0.06
N LEU A 562 -34.81 -14.28 0.08
CA LEU A 562 -33.87 -14.74 -0.95
C LEU A 562 -33.30 -16.10 -0.55
N GLN A 563 -33.05 -16.95 -1.53
CA GLN A 563 -32.43 -18.26 -1.34
C GLN A 563 -31.15 -18.42 -2.13
N PHE A 564 -30.12 -18.96 -1.49
CA PHE A 564 -28.84 -19.25 -2.12
C PHE A 564 -28.43 -20.71 -1.89
N ALA A 565 -27.87 -21.33 -2.91
CA ALA A 565 -26.97 -22.46 -2.71
C ALA A 565 -25.59 -21.91 -2.36
N ALA A 566 -25.08 -22.29 -1.20
CA ALA A 566 -23.77 -21.83 -0.75
C ALA A 566 -22.86 -23.02 -0.42
N TYR A 567 -21.56 -22.83 -0.62
CA TYR A 567 -20.55 -23.86 -0.40
C TYR A 567 -19.37 -23.25 0.33
N GLN A 568 -18.91 -23.92 1.42
CA GLN A 568 -17.83 -23.45 2.26
C GLN A 568 -16.47 -23.75 1.63
N THR A 569 -15.61 -22.76 1.60
CA THR A 569 -14.18 -22.90 1.27
C THR A 569 -13.41 -23.38 2.48
N ALA A 570 -12.17 -23.82 2.28
CA ALA A 570 -11.26 -24.17 3.36
C ALA A 570 -10.61 -22.93 4.02
N GLN A 571 -10.67 -21.76 3.37
CA GLN A 571 -9.96 -20.54 3.75
C GLN A 571 -8.47 -20.81 3.99
N ALA A 572 -7.84 -21.54 3.08
CA ALA A 572 -6.51 -22.11 3.25
C ALA A 572 -5.39 -21.19 2.70
N SER A 573 -5.70 -20.16 1.93
CA SER A 573 -4.69 -19.25 1.39
C SER A 573 -4.03 -18.42 2.48
N SER A 574 -2.70 -18.32 2.40
CA SER A 574 -1.89 -17.45 3.24
C SER A 574 -1.63 -16.08 2.61
N THR A 575 -1.96 -15.91 1.32
CA THR A 575 -1.54 -14.75 0.50
C THR A 575 -2.67 -13.84 0.08
N ALA A 576 -3.92 -14.33 0.13
CA ALA A 576 -5.10 -13.55 -0.24
C ALA A 576 -6.26 -13.77 0.75
N VAL A 577 -7.15 -12.78 0.84
CA VAL A 577 -8.40 -12.92 1.61
C VAL A 577 -9.35 -13.79 0.78
N GLU A 578 -9.52 -15.04 1.21
CA GLU A 578 -10.46 -15.98 0.58
C GLU A 578 -11.87 -15.81 1.11
N PRO A 579 -12.90 -16.02 0.26
CA PRO A 579 -14.28 -16.08 0.74
C PRO A 579 -14.47 -17.28 1.69
N ALA A 580 -15.34 -17.14 2.66
CA ALA A 580 -15.80 -18.24 3.49
C ALA A 580 -16.84 -19.10 2.76
N LEU A 581 -17.66 -18.46 1.93
CA LEU A 581 -18.66 -19.09 1.10
C LEU A 581 -18.60 -18.58 -0.34
N VAL A 582 -18.80 -19.49 -1.30
CA VAL A 582 -19.26 -19.14 -2.65
C VAL A 582 -20.76 -19.39 -2.71
N MET A 583 -21.52 -18.52 -3.41
CA MET A 583 -22.98 -18.50 -3.37
C MET A 583 -23.56 -18.37 -4.79
N LEU A 584 -24.63 -19.09 -5.05
CA LEU A 584 -25.48 -18.96 -6.24
C LEU A 584 -26.91 -18.65 -5.79
N GLU A 585 -27.51 -17.60 -6.31
CA GLU A 585 -28.92 -17.29 -6.09
C GLU A 585 -29.83 -18.31 -6.76
N LEU A 586 -30.83 -18.76 -6.03
CA LEU A 586 -31.81 -19.78 -6.47
C LEU A 586 -33.19 -19.21 -6.74
N ASP A 587 -33.36 -17.91 -6.63
CA ASP A 587 -34.65 -17.28 -6.89
C ASP A 587 -34.93 -17.21 -8.39
N PRO A 588 -36.22 -17.38 -8.79
CA PRO A 588 -36.59 -17.38 -10.21
C PRO A 588 -36.56 -15.98 -10.86
N THR A 589 -36.35 -14.93 -10.06
CA THR A 589 -36.42 -13.52 -10.47
C THR A 589 -35.06 -12.88 -10.71
N ALA A 590 -33.97 -13.54 -10.31
CA ALA A 590 -32.62 -13.06 -10.55
C ALA A 590 -31.61 -14.22 -10.57
N ILE A 591 -30.50 -14.00 -11.24
CA ILE A 591 -29.38 -14.91 -11.27
C ILE A 591 -28.15 -14.13 -10.86
N SER A 592 -27.61 -14.47 -9.72
CA SER A 592 -26.38 -13.86 -9.25
C SER A 592 -25.45 -14.90 -8.64
N ILE A 593 -24.15 -14.67 -8.78
CA ILE A 593 -23.15 -15.36 -7.99
C ILE A 593 -22.45 -14.35 -7.06
N GLY A 594 -22.03 -14.83 -5.92
CA GLY A 594 -21.39 -13.99 -4.95
C GLY A 594 -20.48 -14.76 -4.01
N SER A 595 -19.88 -13.99 -3.12
CA SER A 595 -19.01 -14.52 -2.07
C SER A 595 -19.32 -13.87 -0.74
N ALA A 596 -19.23 -14.66 0.33
CA ALA A 596 -19.34 -14.14 1.69
C ALA A 596 -18.03 -14.38 2.45
N TYR A 597 -17.61 -13.40 3.24
CA TYR A 597 -16.36 -13.38 3.98
C TYR A 597 -16.62 -13.25 5.47
N THR A 598 -15.91 -14.03 6.27
CA THR A 598 -15.97 -13.91 7.73
C THR A 598 -15.50 -12.52 8.16
N GLN A 599 -16.34 -11.78 8.84
CA GLN A 599 -16.05 -10.42 9.26
C GLN A 599 -15.27 -10.43 10.59
N LYS A 600 -14.16 -9.69 10.64
CA LYS A 600 -13.43 -9.41 11.88
C LYS A 600 -14.03 -8.20 12.59
N THR A 601 -13.93 -8.15 13.90
CA THR A 601 -14.37 -6.97 14.67
C THR A 601 -13.45 -5.80 14.41
N VAL A 602 -13.89 -4.86 13.59
CA VAL A 602 -13.17 -3.62 13.24
C VAL A 602 -14.18 -2.47 13.16
N THR A 603 -13.71 -1.27 13.45
CA THR A 603 -14.54 -0.06 13.50
C THR A 603 -14.24 0.95 12.40
N GLN A 604 -13.18 0.74 11.62
CA GLN A 604 -12.78 1.62 10.52
C GLN A 604 -11.68 0.99 9.66
N PHE A 605 -11.44 1.56 8.50
CA PHE A 605 -10.27 1.26 7.68
C PHE A 605 -8.97 1.66 8.37
N ALA A 606 -7.90 0.92 8.10
CA ALA A 606 -6.55 1.39 8.37
C ALA A 606 -6.24 2.60 7.46
N ALA A 607 -5.40 3.51 7.93
CA ALA A 607 -4.91 4.58 7.06
C ALA A 607 -3.88 4.03 6.05
N GLY A 608 -3.85 4.57 4.84
CA GLY A 608 -2.89 4.18 3.80
C GLY A 608 -3.47 4.13 2.40
N SER A 609 -2.70 3.54 1.49
CA SER A 609 -3.11 3.33 0.10
C SER A 609 -3.88 2.02 -0.06
N PHE A 610 -4.90 2.05 -0.89
CA PHE A 610 -5.78 0.93 -1.20
C PHE A 610 -5.92 0.80 -2.71
N ALA A 611 -5.93 -0.43 -3.21
CA ALA A 611 -6.40 -0.75 -4.54
C ALA A 611 -7.92 -0.92 -4.51
N LEU A 612 -8.60 -0.31 -5.47
CA LEU A 612 -10.04 -0.36 -5.67
C LEU A 612 -10.34 -1.08 -6.97
N LEU A 613 -11.32 -1.97 -6.94
CA LEU A 613 -11.90 -2.61 -8.11
C LEU A 613 -13.42 -2.55 -8.00
N LEU A 614 -14.08 -2.06 -9.05
CA LEU A 614 -15.53 -2.16 -9.24
C LEU A 614 -15.80 -2.77 -10.59
N GLY A 615 -16.81 -3.61 -10.67
CA GLY A 615 -17.23 -4.20 -11.93
C GLY A 615 -18.73 -4.39 -12.00
N GLY A 616 -19.29 -4.15 -13.16
CA GLY A 616 -20.66 -4.54 -13.49
C GLY A 616 -20.76 -6.05 -13.66
N GLN A 617 -21.91 -6.59 -13.34
CA GLN A 617 -22.19 -8.03 -13.43
C GLN A 617 -23.34 -8.34 -14.39
N GLY A 618 -23.50 -7.55 -15.45
CA GLY A 618 -24.52 -7.77 -16.47
C GLY A 618 -24.05 -8.76 -17.54
N VAL A 619 -24.91 -9.71 -17.90
CA VAL A 619 -24.71 -10.58 -19.08
C VAL A 619 -25.08 -9.84 -20.36
N PHE A 620 -26.06 -8.96 -20.30
CA PHE A 620 -26.51 -8.16 -21.42
C PHE A 620 -26.24 -6.68 -21.16
N HIS A 621 -25.75 -6.01 -22.19
CA HIS A 621 -25.63 -4.58 -22.19
C HIS A 621 -27.04 -3.97 -22.33
N ASP A 622 -27.58 -3.45 -21.22
CA ASP A 622 -28.86 -2.76 -21.20
C ASP A 622 -28.69 -1.24 -21.21
N ASN A 623 -29.47 -0.57 -22.00
CA ASN A 623 -29.39 0.87 -22.27
C ASN A 623 -30.42 1.67 -21.48
N SER A 624 -31.24 1.06 -20.63
CA SER A 624 -32.44 1.73 -20.16
C SER A 624 -32.30 2.52 -18.89
N ALA A 625 -31.47 2.09 -17.91
CA ALA A 625 -31.39 2.75 -16.62
C ALA A 625 -29.99 2.69 -15.96
N ALA A 626 -29.23 1.63 -16.15
CA ALA A 626 -27.90 1.44 -15.57
C ALA A 626 -26.85 1.21 -16.64
N ILE A 627 -25.64 1.70 -16.42
CA ILE A 627 -24.51 1.61 -17.34
C ILE A 627 -23.56 0.51 -16.84
N GLN A 628 -23.19 -0.41 -17.74
CA GLN A 628 -22.11 -1.37 -17.49
C GLN A 628 -20.80 -0.62 -17.48
N GLU A 629 -20.11 -0.66 -16.34
CA GLU A 629 -18.84 0.05 -16.14
C GLU A 629 -17.91 -0.80 -15.30
N ASP A 630 -16.62 -0.70 -15.57
CA ASP A 630 -15.55 -1.31 -14.78
C ASP A 630 -14.52 -0.26 -14.38
N VAL A 631 -14.11 -0.29 -13.12
CA VAL A 631 -13.21 0.69 -12.51
C VAL A 631 -12.10 -0.02 -11.76
N SER A 632 -10.86 0.36 -12.03
CA SER A 632 -9.70 -0.04 -11.24
C SER A 632 -8.92 1.20 -10.80
N GLY A 633 -8.34 1.20 -9.62
CA GLY A 633 -7.57 2.36 -9.22
C GLY A 633 -6.90 2.26 -7.87
N GLN A 634 -6.28 3.35 -7.50
CA GLN A 634 -5.63 3.53 -6.21
C GLN A 634 -6.30 4.69 -5.46
N VAL A 635 -6.61 4.45 -4.20
CA VAL A 635 -7.25 5.42 -3.29
C VAL A 635 -6.43 5.51 -2.01
N THR A 636 -6.15 6.71 -1.53
CA THR A 636 -5.51 6.90 -0.24
C THR A 636 -6.53 7.31 0.80
N LEU A 637 -6.71 6.46 1.81
CA LEU A 637 -7.61 6.70 2.94
C LEU A 637 -6.82 7.24 4.13
N GLY A 638 -7.27 8.39 4.64
CA GLY A 638 -6.88 8.91 5.95
C GLY A 638 -8.16 9.00 6.78
N ALA A 639 -8.33 8.13 7.76
CA ALA A 639 -9.60 8.02 8.50
C ALA A 639 -10.04 9.38 9.10
N PRO A 640 -11.22 9.96 8.77
CA PRO A 640 -12.31 9.41 7.95
C PRO A 640 -12.38 9.97 6.51
N SER A 641 -11.30 10.40 5.90
CA SER A 641 -11.32 11.10 4.61
C SER A 641 -10.63 10.31 3.48
N VAL A 642 -11.04 10.59 2.25
CA VAL A 642 -10.31 10.23 1.03
C VAL A 642 -9.36 11.38 0.73
N SER A 643 -8.04 11.13 0.73
CA SER A 643 -7.06 12.21 0.59
C SER A 643 -6.58 12.42 -0.84
N ASN A 644 -6.40 11.38 -1.61
CA ASN A 644 -6.04 11.41 -3.03
C ASN A 644 -6.26 10.03 -3.67
N GLY A 645 -5.99 9.93 -4.95
CA GLY A 645 -6.01 8.69 -5.71
C GLY A 645 -6.24 8.95 -7.19
N ASN A 646 -6.21 7.87 -7.97
CA ASN A 646 -6.52 7.92 -9.40
C ASN A 646 -7.28 6.66 -9.79
N LEU A 647 -8.28 6.82 -10.65
CA LEU A 647 -9.07 5.72 -11.20
C LEU A 647 -8.83 5.58 -12.71
N ASP A 648 -8.87 4.34 -13.17
CA ASP A 648 -8.98 3.97 -14.57
C ASP A 648 -10.40 3.43 -14.78
N ILE A 649 -11.16 4.03 -15.70
CA ILE A 649 -12.60 3.78 -15.87
C ILE A 649 -12.85 3.35 -17.31
N ASN A 650 -13.57 2.25 -17.47
CA ASN A 650 -14.11 1.81 -18.75
C ASN A 650 -15.63 1.73 -18.64
N ASN A 651 -16.35 2.62 -19.30
CA ASN A 651 -17.80 2.63 -19.34
C ASN A 651 -18.34 2.13 -20.68
N PHE A 652 -17.70 1.12 -21.25
CA PHE A 652 -18.03 0.44 -22.49
C PHE A 652 -17.83 1.25 -23.78
N ASN A 653 -18.14 2.53 -23.80
CA ASN A 653 -17.99 3.41 -24.97
C ASN A 653 -16.78 4.33 -24.87
N SER A 654 -16.32 4.57 -23.67
CA SER A 654 -15.20 5.48 -23.37
C SER A 654 -14.29 4.87 -22.31
N VAL A 655 -13.02 5.19 -22.43
CA VAL A 655 -12.01 4.81 -21.46
C VAL A 655 -11.34 6.07 -20.94
N PHE A 656 -11.18 6.17 -19.62
CA PHE A 656 -10.57 7.30 -18.92
C PHE A 656 -9.44 6.76 -18.05
N GLN A 657 -8.24 7.21 -18.31
CA GLN A 657 -7.03 6.72 -17.63
C GLN A 657 -6.52 7.75 -16.63
N SER A 658 -6.20 7.27 -15.44
CA SER A 658 -5.58 8.07 -14.38
C SER A 658 -6.40 9.30 -13.98
N ASP A 659 -7.71 9.16 -13.88
CA ASP A 659 -8.58 10.22 -13.45
C ASP A 659 -8.39 10.53 -11.96
N PRO A 660 -7.99 11.76 -11.61
CA PRO A 660 -7.72 12.11 -10.23
C PRO A 660 -8.99 12.18 -9.40
N ILE A 661 -8.92 11.61 -8.19
CA ILE A 661 -9.99 11.69 -7.20
C ILE A 661 -9.99 13.10 -6.56
N SER A 662 -11.16 13.73 -6.51
CA SER A 662 -11.37 14.97 -5.77
C SER A 662 -11.40 14.72 -4.27
N SER A 663 -10.39 15.16 -3.54
CA SER A 663 -10.34 15.03 -2.08
C SER A 663 -11.32 15.93 -1.35
N THR A 664 -11.87 16.96 -2.01
CA THR A 664 -12.86 17.88 -1.44
C THR A 664 -14.29 17.36 -1.56
N ASP A 665 -14.56 16.58 -2.61
CA ASP A 665 -15.89 16.08 -2.94
C ASP A 665 -16.06 14.59 -2.62
N SER A 666 -14.96 13.90 -2.33
CA SER A 666 -14.96 12.51 -1.92
C SER A 666 -14.96 12.37 -0.41
N SER A 667 -15.69 11.38 0.08
CA SER A 667 -15.82 11.12 1.52
C SER A 667 -15.98 9.63 1.81
N ILE A 668 -15.64 9.24 3.03
CA ILE A 668 -15.91 7.91 3.56
C ILE A 668 -16.42 8.07 4.99
N LEU A 669 -17.60 7.56 5.28
CA LEU A 669 -18.21 7.64 6.61
C LEU A 669 -17.87 6.40 7.42
N ALA A 670 -17.79 6.54 8.73
CA ALA A 670 -17.56 5.42 9.63
C ALA A 670 -18.67 4.36 9.48
N PRO A 671 -18.33 3.06 9.59
CA PRO A 671 -19.32 1.99 9.51
C PRO A 671 -20.20 1.96 10.77
N ASP A 672 -21.38 1.38 10.62
CA ASP A 672 -22.31 1.05 11.70
C ASP A 672 -21.84 -0.20 12.49
N SER A 673 -22.69 -0.67 13.40
CA SER A 673 -22.41 -1.87 14.20
C SER A 673 -22.34 -3.18 13.40
N ASN A 674 -22.88 -3.21 12.18
CA ASN A 674 -22.77 -4.34 11.25
C ASN A 674 -21.49 -4.27 10.40
N GLY A 675 -20.71 -3.19 10.52
CA GLY A 675 -19.56 -2.93 9.66
C GLY A 675 -19.95 -2.41 8.26
N ARG A 676 -21.20 -2.00 8.06
CA ARG A 676 -21.66 -1.29 6.86
C ARG A 676 -21.38 0.20 6.98
N GLY A 677 -20.75 0.78 6.00
CA GLY A 677 -20.57 2.23 5.88
C GLY A 677 -20.86 2.71 4.47
N THR A 678 -20.72 4.01 4.26
CA THR A 678 -20.92 4.61 2.95
C THR A 678 -19.71 5.42 2.53
N ALA A 679 -19.45 5.49 1.24
CA ALA A 679 -18.41 6.30 0.64
C ALA A 679 -18.94 6.99 -0.61
N THR A 680 -18.45 8.19 -0.88
CA THR A 680 -18.61 8.87 -2.15
C THR A 680 -17.24 9.09 -2.74
N ILE A 681 -17.02 8.62 -3.96
CA ILE A 681 -15.77 8.82 -4.68
C ILE A 681 -16.09 9.64 -5.93
N VAL A 682 -15.51 10.83 -6.03
CA VAL A 682 -15.70 11.75 -7.15
C VAL A 682 -14.39 11.87 -7.92
N VAL A 683 -14.45 11.66 -9.23
CA VAL A 683 -13.36 11.94 -10.16
C VAL A 683 -13.65 13.18 -10.99
N THR A 684 -12.61 13.86 -11.45
CA THR A 684 -12.74 15.19 -12.06
C THR A 684 -12.76 15.17 -13.59
N ASN A 685 -12.34 14.04 -14.20
CA ASN A 685 -12.32 13.89 -15.67
C ASN A 685 -12.45 12.39 -16.07
N PRO A 686 -13.64 11.85 -16.43
CA PRO A 686 -14.88 12.59 -16.52
C PRO A 686 -15.34 13.08 -15.15
N ASN A 687 -16.27 13.99 -15.09
CA ASN A 687 -16.92 14.34 -13.83
C ASN A 687 -17.92 13.23 -13.48
N ALA A 688 -17.42 12.17 -12.82
CA ALA A 688 -18.20 11.01 -12.38
C ALA A 688 -18.16 10.91 -10.85
N SER A 689 -19.24 10.36 -10.28
CA SER A 689 -19.40 10.17 -8.85
C SER A 689 -19.94 8.78 -8.57
N TYR A 690 -19.29 8.04 -7.69
CA TYR A 690 -19.70 6.72 -7.21
C TYR A 690 -20.23 6.85 -5.78
N SER A 691 -21.50 6.52 -5.59
CA SER A 691 -22.13 6.42 -4.27
C SER A 691 -22.10 4.97 -3.81
N LEU A 692 -21.23 4.66 -2.88
CA LEU A 692 -20.96 3.27 -2.49
C LEU A 692 -21.42 2.98 -1.06
N ALA A 693 -22.05 1.84 -0.85
CA ALA A 693 -22.02 1.16 0.44
C ALA A 693 -20.78 0.25 0.48
N TYR A 694 -20.16 0.14 1.65
CA TYR A 694 -19.07 -0.80 1.86
C TYR A 694 -19.33 -1.68 3.09
N TYR A 695 -18.78 -2.89 3.06
CA TYR A 695 -18.91 -3.86 4.16
C TYR A 695 -17.52 -4.31 4.56
N LEU A 696 -17.07 -3.90 5.75
CA LEU A 696 -15.74 -4.26 6.25
C LEU A 696 -15.62 -5.77 6.46
N ILE A 697 -14.59 -6.37 5.88
CA ILE A 697 -14.12 -7.71 6.24
C ILE A 697 -13.14 -7.59 7.42
N ASP A 698 -12.17 -6.69 7.27
CA ASP A 698 -11.24 -6.27 8.31
C ASP A 698 -10.77 -4.82 8.06
N ALA A 699 -9.79 -4.34 8.82
CA ALA A 699 -9.29 -2.97 8.67
C ALA A 699 -8.60 -2.69 7.31
N ASN A 700 -8.25 -3.73 6.58
CA ASN A 700 -7.51 -3.63 5.31
C ASN A 700 -8.37 -3.98 4.09
N THR A 701 -9.56 -4.55 4.28
CA THR A 701 -10.36 -5.07 3.16
C THR A 701 -11.85 -4.84 3.41
N ALA A 702 -12.54 -4.35 2.38
CA ALA A 702 -13.99 -4.30 2.35
C ALA A 702 -14.54 -4.69 0.99
N LEU A 703 -15.79 -5.16 0.98
CA LEU A 703 -16.60 -5.31 -0.22
C LEU A 703 -17.27 -3.98 -0.52
N LEU A 704 -17.44 -3.69 -1.79
CA LEU A 704 -18.10 -2.50 -2.30
C LEU A 704 -19.38 -2.86 -3.03
N PHE A 705 -20.39 -2.04 -2.85
CA PHE A 705 -21.69 -2.13 -3.50
C PHE A 705 -22.10 -0.73 -3.97
N ASP A 706 -22.48 -0.61 -5.23
CA ASP A 706 -22.93 0.65 -5.78
C ASP A 706 -24.39 0.92 -5.42
N SER A 707 -24.59 1.94 -4.64
CA SER A 707 -25.90 2.45 -4.23
C SER A 707 -26.40 3.61 -5.11
N ASP A 708 -25.77 3.84 -6.24
CA ASP A 708 -26.17 4.82 -7.24
C ASP A 708 -27.27 4.26 -8.15
N THR A 709 -28.11 5.13 -8.71
CA THR A 709 -29.16 4.75 -9.65
C THR A 709 -28.68 4.71 -11.10
N SER A 710 -27.46 5.19 -11.38
CA SER A 710 -26.88 5.24 -12.72
C SER A 710 -25.97 4.05 -13.05
N HIS A 711 -25.54 3.30 -12.03
CA HIS A 711 -24.65 2.16 -12.19
C HIS A 711 -25.16 0.95 -11.40
N VAL A 712 -24.69 -0.24 -11.74
CA VAL A 712 -24.90 -1.48 -10.97
C VAL A 712 -23.55 -2.19 -10.86
N LEU A 713 -22.79 -1.87 -9.81
CA LEU A 713 -21.44 -2.36 -9.64
C LEU A 713 -21.28 -3.03 -8.28
N VAL A 714 -20.44 -4.04 -8.25
CA VAL A 714 -19.91 -4.63 -7.03
C VAL A 714 -18.39 -4.69 -7.11
N GLY A 715 -17.72 -4.78 -5.99
CA GLY A 715 -16.28 -4.85 -6.03
C GLY A 715 -15.61 -4.96 -4.67
N THR A 716 -14.36 -4.58 -4.65
CA THR A 716 -13.51 -4.67 -3.47
C THR A 716 -12.62 -3.44 -3.34
N ILE A 717 -12.28 -3.14 -2.11
CA ILE A 717 -11.19 -2.22 -1.78
C ILE A 717 -10.27 -2.92 -0.80
N ALA A 718 -8.98 -2.99 -1.14
CA ALA A 718 -8.00 -3.71 -0.34
C ALA A 718 -6.71 -2.90 -0.22
N ARG A 719 -6.14 -2.90 0.99
CA ARG A 719 -4.92 -2.16 1.30
C ARG A 719 -3.76 -2.68 0.48
N GLN A 720 -2.94 -1.75 -0.01
CA GLN A 720 -1.70 -2.06 -0.72
C GLN A 720 -0.56 -2.32 0.27
N PHE A 721 0.19 -3.40 0.02
CA PHE A 721 1.32 -3.86 0.82
C PHE A 721 2.52 -4.14 -0.05
#